data_a4cba8f58ec0b85af86325429b825f7b
#
_entry.id   a4cba8f58ec0b85af86325429b825f7b
#
_cell.length_a   1.000
_cell.length_b   1.000
_cell.length_c   1.000
_cell.angle_alpha   90.00
_cell.angle_beta   90.00
_cell.angle_gamma   90.00
#
_symmetry.space_group_name_H-M   'P 1'
#
loop_
_entity.id
_entity.type
_entity.pdbx_description
1 polymer ?
#
loop_
_entity_poly.entity_id
_entity_poly.type
_entity_poly.pdbx_seq_one_letter_code
_entity_poly.pdbx_strand_id
1 'polypeptide(L)'
;MPEYPLPERWSRVNLVYVKPRVDGGRWPARRSIGEEVEVEAGLILDGHDKIAAEMLYRYEDEPERSVRMKLRWNDEYVAAFPVERLGRYYYRVRAWVDQFATWQDQFERRVKGGDTEYEIRSELQAGAQLLRRAAEQAKGTAKKQLLDYADAFEAGDVEAGRSPAALELARANDPRVGLVESETCTVVADPALARFAAWYEFFPRSAGEPPLHHATLDEAAERLPRIKELGYDVVYLPPVHPIGLTNRKGKDNAPTAQPGEPGSPWAIGGDEGGGVRGGHKSVHSELGGIEAFDRFVARAESLGLKVALDIAYQASPDHPYVHDHPDWFARRPDGTVRYAENPPKKYQDVHPFDFESPDWENLWQELKSVFEFWIDHGVRIFRVDNPHTKPFAFWEWCIGSLRAEHPDLIFLAEAFSRPKIMYQLARLGFNNSYTYFTWRNTKDELVSYCEELFQTEVAEYFRPNFWPNTPDILHDYLVHGGRPAHVIRFVLAATLSSAYGVYGPPYEHVDNEQHPKREEYANNEKYEIRTWNWHDPHSLQRFMRRVNRIRQENPALHFMRNLRFQRVENEGAENQHLLAYTKQHGDNLLLVVVNLDPYHGHDGWVHLPLEDLDLPEDHPYEVHDLLGGGHYYWQGAWNYVRLDPHVMPAHIFRIHYHQRTERDFPTFA
;
A
#
# COMPACT_ATOMS: atom_id res chain seq x y z
N MET A 1 46.63 20.77 14.09
CA MET A 1 45.14 20.71 14.15
C MET A 1 44.67 20.72 12.72
N PRO A 2 43.65 19.94 12.33
CA PRO A 2 43.12 20.07 10.99
C PRO A 2 42.63 21.51 10.80
N GLU A 3 43.09 22.17 9.74
CA GLU A 3 42.56 23.49 9.35
C GLU A 3 41.10 23.30 8.92
N TYR A 4 40.17 24.00 9.58
CA TYR A 4 38.80 24.11 9.11
C TYR A 4 38.71 25.33 8.17
N PRO A 5 38.64 25.14 6.85
CA PRO A 5 38.52 26.24 5.92
C PRO A 5 37.20 26.99 6.11
N LEU A 6 37.18 28.29 5.82
CA LEU A 6 35.94 29.05 5.77
C LEU A 6 35.06 28.49 4.64
N PRO A 7 33.73 28.43 4.84
CA PRO A 7 32.82 27.94 3.80
C PRO A 7 32.83 28.89 2.59
N GLU A 8 32.93 28.33 1.38
CA GLU A 8 32.86 29.09 0.14
C GLU A 8 31.49 29.76 -0.07
N ARG A 9 30.46 29.12 0.42
CA ARG A 9 29.07 29.61 0.46
C ARG A 9 28.46 29.32 1.81
N TRP A 10 27.65 30.23 2.31
CA TRP A 10 26.94 30.05 3.55
C TRP A 10 25.53 30.65 3.47
N SER A 11 24.63 30.11 4.25
CA SER A 11 23.29 30.62 4.46
C SER A 11 22.98 30.61 5.94
N ARG A 12 22.12 31.53 6.36
CA ARG A 12 21.59 31.54 7.73
C ARG A 12 20.51 30.47 7.89
N VAL A 13 19.82 30.10 6.80
CA VAL A 13 18.85 28.99 6.82
C VAL A 13 19.59 27.67 6.75
N ASN A 14 19.27 26.77 7.67
CA ASN A 14 19.77 25.40 7.68
C ASN A 14 18.60 24.45 7.38
N LEU A 15 18.74 23.69 6.31
CA LEU A 15 17.81 22.63 5.91
C LEU A 15 18.27 21.34 6.61
N VAL A 16 17.53 20.92 7.64
CA VAL A 16 17.89 19.80 8.51
C VAL A 16 17.51 18.46 7.85
N TYR A 17 16.31 18.39 7.29
CA TYR A 17 15.82 17.21 6.59
C TYR A 17 14.71 17.56 5.58
N VAL A 18 14.46 16.64 4.66
CA VAL A 18 13.28 16.60 3.78
C VAL A 18 12.69 15.20 3.81
N LYS A 19 11.38 15.09 3.95
CA LYS A 19 10.61 13.83 3.88
C LYS A 19 9.49 13.94 2.83
N PRO A 20 9.08 12.78 2.24
CA PRO A 20 9.63 11.43 2.39
C PRO A 20 10.97 11.27 1.70
N ARG A 21 11.93 10.57 2.33
CA ARG A 21 13.25 10.31 1.77
C ARG A 21 13.74 8.93 2.20
N VAL A 22 13.53 7.93 1.37
CA VAL A 22 13.84 6.53 1.68
C VAL A 22 15.35 6.27 1.56
N ASP A 23 15.96 5.72 2.63
CA ASP A 23 17.39 5.42 2.71
C ASP A 23 18.28 6.58 2.22
N GLY A 24 18.02 7.79 2.70
CA GLY A 24 18.80 8.95 2.30
C GLY A 24 18.60 9.38 0.83
N GLY A 25 17.51 8.94 0.18
CA GLY A 25 17.18 9.27 -1.21
C GLY A 25 17.67 8.25 -2.23
N ARG A 26 18.26 7.12 -1.77
CA ARG A 26 18.71 6.04 -2.66
C ARG A 26 17.53 5.37 -3.38
N TRP A 27 16.39 5.22 -2.69
CA TRP A 27 15.19 4.60 -3.21
C TRP A 27 14.05 5.60 -3.33
N PRO A 28 13.17 5.45 -4.32
CA PRO A 28 11.99 6.30 -4.43
C PRO A 28 10.99 5.97 -3.32
N ALA A 29 10.30 7.00 -2.82
CA ALA A 29 9.05 6.79 -2.12
C ALA A 29 7.96 6.33 -3.11
N ARG A 30 6.88 5.74 -2.63
CA ARG A 30 5.80 5.21 -3.46
C ARG A 30 4.47 5.81 -3.09
N ARG A 31 3.70 6.19 -4.10
CA ARG A 31 2.30 6.62 -3.97
C ARG A 31 1.50 5.98 -5.09
N SER A 32 0.20 5.89 -4.92
CA SER A 32 -0.69 5.47 -6.00
C SER A 32 -1.42 6.66 -6.60
N ILE A 33 -1.92 6.50 -7.81
CA ILE A 33 -2.83 7.48 -8.42
C ILE A 33 -3.96 7.82 -7.45
N GLY A 34 -4.24 9.11 -7.28
CA GLY A 34 -5.25 9.64 -6.37
C GLY A 34 -4.76 9.85 -4.92
N GLU A 35 -3.48 9.62 -4.64
CA GLU A 35 -2.84 10.07 -3.40
C GLU A 35 -2.16 11.42 -3.59
N GLU A 36 -1.81 12.05 -2.48
CA GLU A 36 -0.94 13.22 -2.43
C GLU A 36 0.41 12.86 -1.83
N VAL A 37 1.44 13.57 -2.26
CA VAL A 37 2.75 13.55 -1.62
C VAL A 37 2.83 14.77 -0.71
N GLU A 38 2.66 14.58 0.58
CA GLU A 38 3.00 15.62 1.56
C GLU A 38 4.52 15.63 1.73
N VAL A 39 5.12 16.78 1.47
CA VAL A 39 6.54 17.04 1.67
C VAL A 39 6.72 17.86 2.92
N GLU A 40 7.51 17.34 3.86
CA GLU A 40 7.89 17.98 5.11
C GLU A 40 9.36 18.35 5.06
N ALA A 41 9.72 19.54 5.49
CA ALA A 41 11.10 20.00 5.64
C ALA A 41 11.32 20.62 7.02
N GLY A 42 12.37 20.15 7.70
CA GLY A 42 12.87 20.81 8.91
C GLY A 42 13.77 21.97 8.50
N LEU A 43 13.37 23.21 8.81
CA LEU A 43 14.09 24.43 8.44
C LEU A 43 14.33 25.28 9.70
N ILE A 44 15.57 25.50 10.03
CA ILE A 44 15.96 26.31 11.19
C ILE A 44 16.79 27.53 10.75
N LEU A 45 16.72 28.57 11.55
CA LEU A 45 17.42 29.82 11.31
C LEU A 45 17.97 30.39 12.64
N ASP A 46 19.13 31.00 12.58
CA ASP A 46 19.65 31.77 13.69
C ASP A 46 18.83 33.07 13.88
N GLY A 47 18.63 33.50 15.14
CA GLY A 47 17.88 34.70 15.46
C GLY A 47 16.37 34.57 15.37
N HIS A 48 15.68 35.64 14.96
CA HIS A 48 14.22 35.75 14.99
C HIS A 48 13.60 36.07 13.63
N ASP A 49 14.37 35.97 12.56
CA ASP A 49 13.92 36.26 11.21
C ASP A 49 12.97 35.14 10.72
N LYS A 50 12.16 35.45 9.72
CA LYS A 50 11.24 34.47 9.11
C LYS A 50 11.90 33.75 7.96
N ILE A 51 11.53 32.49 7.78
CA ILE A 51 11.93 31.64 6.67
C ILE A 51 10.85 31.66 5.61
N ALA A 52 11.26 31.84 4.34
CA ALA A 52 10.47 31.49 3.19
C ALA A 52 10.93 30.13 2.66
N ALA A 53 9.97 29.25 2.33
CA ALA A 53 10.26 27.96 1.76
C ALA A 53 9.30 27.63 0.62
N GLU A 54 9.82 26.95 -0.38
CA GLU A 54 9.08 26.46 -1.55
C GLU A 54 9.46 25.01 -1.84
N MET A 55 8.46 24.22 -2.11
CA MET A 55 8.63 22.91 -2.73
C MET A 55 8.54 23.08 -4.24
N LEU A 56 9.54 22.57 -4.95
CA LEU A 56 9.52 22.43 -6.40
C LEU A 56 9.22 20.97 -6.74
N TYR A 57 8.30 20.73 -7.65
CA TYR A 57 8.01 19.37 -8.10
C TYR A 57 7.76 19.34 -9.61
N ARG A 58 8.01 18.18 -10.23
CA ARG A 58 7.71 17.92 -11.64
C ARG A 58 7.36 16.45 -11.86
N TYR A 59 6.62 16.19 -12.89
CA TYR A 59 6.38 14.84 -13.43
C TYR A 59 7.36 14.61 -14.58
N GLU A 60 8.09 13.49 -14.57
CA GLU A 60 9.10 13.12 -15.55
C GLU A 60 9.99 14.33 -15.95
N ASP A 61 10.08 14.66 -17.23
CA ASP A 61 10.86 15.77 -17.76
C ASP A 61 10.05 17.07 -17.94
N GLU A 62 8.85 17.16 -17.36
CA GLU A 62 8.06 18.38 -17.43
C GLU A 62 8.69 19.54 -16.63
N PRO A 63 8.34 20.79 -16.94
CA PRO A 63 8.79 21.94 -16.17
C PRO A 63 8.40 21.86 -14.71
N GLU A 64 9.31 22.28 -13.82
CA GLU A 64 9.04 22.36 -12.39
C GLU A 64 7.90 23.33 -12.08
N ARG A 65 7.04 22.91 -11.16
CA ARG A 65 6.00 23.73 -10.51
C ARG A 65 6.45 24.07 -9.10
N SER A 66 6.12 25.25 -8.61
CA SER A 66 6.45 25.70 -7.27
C SER A 66 5.21 25.78 -6.40
N VAL A 67 5.31 25.29 -5.18
CA VAL A 67 4.30 25.40 -4.12
C VAL A 67 4.96 25.99 -2.89
N ARG A 68 4.39 27.08 -2.35
CA ARG A 68 4.88 27.66 -1.11
C ARG A 68 4.60 26.72 0.05
N MET A 69 5.63 26.45 0.87
CA MET A 69 5.50 25.65 2.08
C MET A 69 4.95 26.52 3.24
N LYS A 70 4.16 25.90 4.10
CA LYS A 70 3.59 26.53 5.30
C LYS A 70 4.27 25.96 6.53
N LEU A 71 4.56 26.82 7.49
CA LEU A 71 4.98 26.39 8.82
C LEU A 71 3.80 25.69 9.49
N ARG A 72 3.99 24.44 9.90
CA ARG A 72 3.02 23.66 10.67
C ARG A 72 3.20 23.94 12.16
N TRP A 73 4.33 23.59 12.71
CA TRP A 73 4.74 23.82 14.08
C TRP A 73 6.24 23.49 14.23
N ASN A 74 6.91 24.00 15.25
CA ASN A 74 8.27 23.60 15.64
C ASN A 74 9.26 23.46 14.45
N ASP A 75 9.35 24.51 13.61
CA ASP A 75 10.26 24.60 12.46
C ASP A 75 10.01 23.54 11.34
N GLU A 76 8.86 22.89 11.36
CA GLU A 76 8.40 21.98 10.29
C GLU A 76 7.59 22.74 9.25
N TYR A 77 8.05 22.72 8.01
CA TYR A 77 7.40 23.32 6.86
C TYR A 77 6.81 22.23 5.96
N VAL A 78 5.58 22.44 5.49
CA VAL A 78 4.85 21.45 4.70
C VAL A 78 4.27 22.03 3.43
N ALA A 79 4.26 21.21 2.39
CA ALA A 79 3.48 21.40 1.16
C ALA A 79 3.10 20.04 0.58
N ALA A 80 2.11 19.99 -0.30
CA ALA A 80 1.71 18.75 -0.96
C ALA A 80 1.53 18.95 -2.46
N PHE A 81 1.67 17.86 -3.22
CA PHE A 81 1.31 17.80 -4.62
C PHE A 81 0.55 16.50 -4.93
N PRO A 82 -0.41 16.52 -5.89
CA PRO A 82 -1.20 15.36 -6.23
C PRO A 82 -0.44 14.39 -7.15
N VAL A 83 -0.72 13.09 -7.02
CA VAL A 83 -0.25 12.03 -7.91
C VAL A 83 -1.38 11.65 -8.86
N GLU A 84 -1.33 12.13 -10.09
CA GLU A 84 -2.40 12.00 -11.08
C GLU A 84 -2.08 11.02 -12.22
N ARG A 85 -0.80 10.74 -12.45
CA ARG A 85 -0.31 9.92 -13.56
C ARG A 85 0.69 8.87 -13.10
N LEU A 86 0.69 7.70 -13.75
CA LEU A 86 1.71 6.66 -13.55
C LEU A 86 3.07 7.15 -14.06
N GLY A 87 4.15 6.81 -13.36
CA GLY A 87 5.50 7.22 -13.71
C GLY A 87 6.24 7.81 -12.52
N ARG A 88 7.16 8.73 -12.77
CA ARG A 88 8.04 9.31 -11.75
C ARG A 88 7.74 10.77 -11.52
N TYR A 89 7.67 11.15 -10.25
CA TYR A 89 7.65 12.52 -9.79
C TYR A 89 8.97 12.82 -9.09
N TYR A 90 9.45 14.03 -9.29
CA TYR A 90 10.65 14.55 -8.66
C TYR A 90 10.30 15.76 -7.86
N TYR A 91 10.86 15.91 -6.67
CA TYR A 91 10.67 17.11 -5.86
C TYR A 91 11.92 17.46 -5.08
N ARG A 92 12.03 18.74 -4.73
CA ARG A 92 13.07 19.31 -3.88
C ARG A 92 12.52 20.51 -3.12
N VAL A 93 13.17 20.86 -2.04
CA VAL A 93 12.81 22.01 -1.21
C VAL A 93 13.90 23.06 -1.34
N ARG A 94 13.49 24.31 -1.44
CA ARG A 94 14.37 25.47 -1.34
C ARG A 94 13.87 26.43 -0.28
N ALA A 95 14.80 27.08 0.43
CA ALA A 95 14.47 27.99 1.51
C ALA A 95 15.49 29.14 1.61
N TRP A 96 15.04 30.27 2.12
CA TRP A 96 15.83 31.48 2.31
C TRP A 96 15.22 32.35 3.41
N VAL A 97 15.91 33.41 3.83
CA VAL A 97 15.39 34.37 4.79
C VAL A 97 14.35 35.27 4.11
N ASP A 98 13.09 35.23 4.57
CA ASP A 98 12.02 36.16 4.11
C ASP A 98 12.26 37.55 4.75
N GLN A 99 13.14 38.34 4.08
CA GLN A 99 13.57 39.64 4.61
C GLN A 99 12.40 40.61 4.79
N PHE A 100 11.47 40.64 3.82
CA PHE A 100 10.33 41.55 3.90
C PHE A 100 9.32 41.13 4.97
N ALA A 101 9.01 39.83 5.07
CA ALA A 101 8.11 39.35 6.12
C ALA A 101 8.71 39.53 7.52
N THR A 102 10.04 39.39 7.65
CA THR A 102 10.74 39.66 8.89
C THR A 102 10.62 41.15 9.28
N TRP A 103 10.91 42.04 8.33
CA TRP A 103 10.76 43.48 8.53
C TRP A 103 9.30 43.84 8.89
N GLN A 104 8.33 43.34 8.16
CA GLN A 104 6.92 43.68 8.39
C GLN A 104 6.43 43.23 9.79
N ASP A 105 6.83 42.02 10.24
CA ASP A 105 6.52 41.54 11.57
C ASP A 105 7.16 42.40 12.66
N GLN A 106 8.42 42.83 12.49
CA GLN A 106 9.10 43.71 13.41
C GLN A 106 8.48 45.13 13.41
N PHE A 107 8.15 45.63 12.22
CA PHE A 107 7.46 46.93 12.04
C PHE A 107 6.11 46.94 12.75
N GLU A 108 5.30 45.89 12.58
CA GLU A 108 3.99 45.76 13.25
C GLU A 108 4.15 45.75 14.79
N ARG A 109 5.15 45.08 15.32
CA ARG A 109 5.44 45.07 16.78
C ARG A 109 5.88 46.44 17.30
N ARG A 110 6.69 47.20 16.53
CA ARG A 110 7.11 48.56 16.89
C ARG A 110 5.95 49.52 16.88
N VAL A 111 5.07 49.46 15.85
CA VAL A 111 3.88 50.28 15.81
C VAL A 111 2.96 49.99 17.00
N LYS A 112 2.74 48.73 17.36
CA LYS A 112 1.97 48.31 18.53
C LYS A 112 2.67 48.69 19.86
N GLY A 113 3.99 48.69 19.89
CA GLY A 113 4.81 49.03 21.03
C GLY A 113 4.84 50.54 21.35
N GLY A 114 4.38 51.38 20.40
CA GLY A 114 4.34 52.83 20.57
C GLY A 114 5.70 53.50 20.35
N ASP A 115 6.54 52.97 19.45
CA ASP A 115 7.79 53.59 19.04
C ASP A 115 7.53 55.03 18.53
N THR A 116 8.52 55.89 18.63
CA THR A 116 8.42 57.30 18.22
C THR A 116 8.21 57.44 16.70
N GLU A 117 7.62 58.55 16.27
CA GLU A 117 7.44 58.84 14.84
C GLU A 117 8.77 58.78 14.06
N TYR A 118 9.85 59.21 14.64
CA TYR A 118 11.18 59.13 14.05
C TYR A 118 11.62 57.66 13.82
N GLU A 119 11.45 56.81 14.81
CA GLU A 119 11.81 55.37 14.71
C GLU A 119 10.95 54.68 13.69
N ILE A 120 9.62 54.88 13.70
CA ILE A 120 8.69 54.33 12.71
C ILE A 120 9.05 54.79 11.29
N ARG A 121 9.42 56.06 11.12
CA ARG A 121 9.83 56.56 9.80
C ARG A 121 11.12 55.94 9.31
N SER A 122 12.09 55.68 10.21
CA SER A 122 13.34 54.98 9.88
C SER A 122 13.08 53.54 9.45
N GLU A 123 12.15 52.82 10.11
CA GLU A 123 11.76 51.47 9.73
C GLU A 123 11.04 51.43 8.38
N LEU A 124 10.16 52.40 8.08
CA LEU A 124 9.52 52.49 6.76
C LEU A 124 10.56 52.71 5.65
N GLN A 125 11.61 53.49 5.88
CA GLN A 125 12.71 53.65 4.93
C GLN A 125 13.45 52.33 4.68
N ALA A 126 13.66 51.51 5.72
CA ALA A 126 14.26 50.15 5.59
C ALA A 126 13.36 49.26 4.77
N GLY A 127 12.04 49.26 5.06
CA GLY A 127 11.04 48.51 4.25
C GLY A 127 10.99 48.93 2.78
N ALA A 128 11.07 50.25 2.50
CA ALA A 128 11.13 50.77 1.14
C ALA A 128 12.35 50.26 0.38
N GLN A 129 13.50 50.14 0.99
CA GLN A 129 14.70 49.57 0.38
C GLN A 129 14.49 48.07 0.02
N LEU A 130 13.78 47.32 0.86
CA LEU A 130 13.45 45.90 0.54
C LEU A 130 12.52 45.82 -0.66
N LEU A 131 11.50 46.66 -0.75
CA LEU A 131 10.60 46.72 -1.89
C LEU A 131 11.32 47.13 -3.19
N ARG A 132 12.25 48.08 -3.11
CA ARG A 132 13.05 48.46 -4.30
C ARG A 132 13.93 47.31 -4.77
N ARG A 133 14.54 46.54 -3.88
CA ARG A 133 15.27 45.30 -4.22
C ARG A 133 14.37 44.26 -4.88
N ALA A 134 13.17 44.05 -4.36
CA ALA A 134 12.19 43.17 -4.98
C ALA A 134 11.76 43.68 -6.37
N ALA A 135 11.64 45.00 -6.55
CA ALA A 135 11.30 45.62 -7.82
C ALA A 135 12.38 45.40 -8.93
N GLU A 136 13.63 45.12 -8.54
CA GLU A 136 14.70 44.76 -9.50
C GLU A 136 14.43 43.41 -10.16
N GLN A 137 13.78 42.48 -9.45
CA GLN A 137 13.39 41.15 -9.95
C GLN A 137 12.04 41.18 -10.70
N ALA A 138 11.23 42.20 -10.44
CA ALA A 138 9.88 42.32 -10.99
C ALA A 138 9.82 42.94 -12.37
N LYS A 139 8.76 42.63 -13.14
CA LYS A 139 8.49 43.21 -14.46
C LYS A 139 7.07 43.80 -14.52
N GLY A 140 6.86 44.72 -15.45
CA GLY A 140 5.52 45.25 -15.76
C GLY A 140 4.80 45.88 -14.54
N THR A 141 3.55 45.53 -14.36
CA THR A 141 2.69 46.07 -13.28
C THR A 141 3.24 45.79 -11.90
N ALA A 142 3.77 44.58 -11.65
CA ALA A 142 4.35 44.22 -10.35
C ALA A 142 5.50 45.13 -9.94
N LYS A 143 6.41 45.46 -10.88
CA LYS A 143 7.49 46.40 -10.64
C LYS A 143 6.94 47.76 -10.23
N LYS A 144 5.96 48.29 -10.97
CA LYS A 144 5.34 49.57 -10.67
C LYS A 144 4.72 49.57 -9.29
N GLN A 145 3.91 48.57 -8.93
CA GLN A 145 3.27 48.46 -7.64
C GLN A 145 4.25 48.39 -6.48
N LEU A 146 5.37 47.64 -6.62
CA LEU A 146 6.45 47.60 -5.64
C LEU A 146 7.06 48.99 -5.39
N LEU A 147 7.29 49.75 -6.46
CA LEU A 147 7.82 51.11 -6.38
C LEU A 147 6.79 52.06 -5.77
N ASP A 148 5.52 51.98 -6.14
CA ASP A 148 4.42 52.78 -5.55
C ASP A 148 4.32 52.54 -4.02
N TYR A 149 4.44 51.27 -3.55
CA TYR A 149 4.53 50.99 -2.11
C TYR A 149 5.81 51.54 -1.46
N ALA A 150 6.95 51.43 -2.14
CA ALA A 150 8.21 51.99 -1.61
C ALA A 150 8.11 53.50 -1.40
N ASP A 151 7.52 54.21 -2.38
CA ASP A 151 7.32 55.66 -2.30
C ASP A 151 6.31 56.05 -1.21
N ALA A 152 5.24 55.25 -1.00
CA ALA A 152 4.33 55.43 0.13
C ALA A 152 5.02 55.25 1.50
N PHE A 153 5.91 54.25 1.61
CA PHE A 153 6.72 54.05 2.84
C PHE A 153 7.64 55.22 3.11
N GLU A 154 8.32 55.74 2.09
CA GLU A 154 9.19 56.90 2.21
C GLU A 154 8.40 58.18 2.58
N ALA A 155 7.13 58.26 2.15
CA ALA A 155 6.22 59.33 2.55
C ALA A 155 5.70 59.20 4.01
N GLY A 156 5.97 58.06 4.67
CA GLY A 156 5.57 57.81 6.06
C GLY A 156 4.22 57.14 6.24
N ASP A 157 3.70 56.47 5.21
CA ASP A 157 2.39 55.76 5.27
C ASP A 157 2.53 54.46 6.05
N VAL A 158 2.10 54.48 7.31
CA VAL A 158 2.12 53.35 8.24
C VAL A 158 1.17 52.23 7.80
N GLU A 159 0.00 52.57 7.26
CA GLU A 159 -0.97 51.57 6.82
C GLU A 159 -0.48 50.84 5.58
N ALA A 160 0.20 51.54 4.66
CA ALA A 160 0.88 50.87 3.55
C ALA A 160 1.95 49.88 4.05
N GLY A 161 2.70 50.22 5.10
CA GLY A 161 3.71 49.34 5.73
C GLY A 161 3.13 48.06 6.33
N ARG A 162 1.87 48.10 6.73
CA ARG A 162 1.10 46.94 7.27
C ARG A 162 0.36 46.13 6.23
N SER A 163 0.41 46.55 4.95
CA SER A 163 -0.36 45.96 3.85
C SER A 163 -0.01 44.49 3.58
N PRO A 164 -1.00 43.55 3.69
CA PRO A 164 -0.80 42.17 3.23
C PRO A 164 -0.50 42.07 1.73
N ALA A 165 -1.03 43.00 0.92
CA ALA A 165 -0.79 43.02 -0.53
C ALA A 165 0.66 43.39 -0.85
N ALA A 166 1.30 44.30 -0.08
CA ALA A 166 2.71 44.59 -0.21
C ALA A 166 3.58 43.37 0.15
N LEU A 167 3.20 42.60 1.17
CA LEU A 167 3.86 41.36 1.54
C LEU A 167 3.82 40.32 0.41
N GLU A 168 2.64 40.05 -0.12
CA GLU A 168 2.50 39.06 -1.20
C GLU A 168 3.22 39.48 -2.47
N LEU A 169 3.22 40.76 -2.77
CA LEU A 169 3.94 41.30 -3.92
C LEU A 169 5.47 41.20 -3.76
N ALA A 170 5.98 41.54 -2.55
CA ALA A 170 7.39 41.38 -2.20
C ALA A 170 7.84 39.92 -2.27
N ARG A 171 7.04 39.01 -1.72
CA ARG A 171 7.28 37.57 -1.75
C ARG A 171 7.34 36.98 -3.15
N ALA A 172 6.44 37.41 -4.04
CA ALA A 172 6.41 36.96 -5.42
C ALA A 172 7.66 37.38 -6.22
N ASN A 173 8.37 38.42 -5.75
CA ASN A 173 9.53 38.99 -6.41
C ASN A 173 10.77 39.02 -5.49
N ASP A 174 10.83 38.12 -4.51
CA ASP A 174 11.93 38.03 -3.54
C ASP A 174 13.25 37.67 -4.24
N PRO A 175 14.36 38.40 -3.99
CA PRO A 175 15.67 38.10 -4.55
C PRO A 175 16.29 36.79 -4.00
N ARG A 176 15.67 36.13 -3.01
CA ARG A 176 16.08 34.86 -2.40
C ARG A 176 17.53 34.84 -1.92
N VAL A 177 17.90 35.83 -1.16
CA VAL A 177 19.27 35.96 -0.62
C VAL A 177 19.57 34.81 0.34
N GLY A 178 20.71 34.15 0.14
CA GLY A 178 21.13 33.02 0.98
C GLY A 178 20.31 31.75 0.76
N LEU A 179 19.82 31.55 -0.48
CA LEU A 179 19.06 30.38 -0.88
C LEU A 179 19.81 29.07 -0.56
N VAL A 180 19.13 28.15 0.09
CA VAL A 180 19.53 26.73 0.24
C VAL A 180 18.56 25.84 -0.50
N GLU A 181 19.07 24.73 -1.06
CA GLU A 181 18.27 23.75 -1.76
C GLU A 181 18.60 22.33 -1.28
N SER A 182 17.59 21.48 -1.19
CA SER A 182 17.79 20.06 -0.96
C SER A 182 18.25 19.33 -2.22
N GLU A 183 18.75 18.11 -2.02
CA GLU A 183 18.83 17.15 -3.14
C GLU A 183 17.42 16.83 -3.66
N THR A 184 17.36 16.38 -4.91
CA THR A 184 16.11 15.94 -5.52
C THR A 184 15.71 14.57 -4.98
N CYS A 185 14.47 14.47 -4.50
CA CYS A 185 13.84 13.23 -4.09
C CYS A 185 12.92 12.70 -5.20
N THR A 186 12.70 11.39 -5.23
CA THR A 186 11.88 10.72 -6.24
C THR A 186 10.69 10.01 -5.60
N VAL A 187 9.54 10.10 -6.27
CA VAL A 187 8.35 9.31 -5.97
C VAL A 187 7.96 8.51 -7.21
N VAL A 188 7.69 7.22 -7.04
CA VAL A 188 7.10 6.37 -8.09
C VAL A 188 5.60 6.29 -7.86
N ALA A 189 4.84 6.59 -8.91
CA ALA A 189 3.39 6.46 -8.92
C ALA A 189 2.98 5.06 -9.38
N ASP A 190 2.15 4.40 -8.57
CA ASP A 190 1.62 3.06 -8.81
C ASP A 190 0.14 3.11 -9.21
N PRO A 191 -0.38 2.05 -9.86
CA PRO A 191 -1.81 1.92 -10.11
C PRO A 191 -2.64 1.98 -8.82
N ALA A 192 -3.89 2.46 -8.91
CA ALA A 192 -4.79 2.55 -7.77
C ALA A 192 -5.04 1.17 -7.10
N LEU A 193 -5.08 0.08 -7.88
CA LEU A 193 -5.22 -1.28 -7.38
C LEU A 193 -4.04 -1.76 -6.52
N ALA A 194 -2.86 -1.17 -6.64
CA ALA A 194 -1.75 -1.46 -5.74
C ALA A 194 -2.00 -0.93 -4.32
N ARG A 195 -2.80 0.15 -4.19
CA ARG A 195 -3.17 0.73 -2.90
C ARG A 195 -4.40 0.08 -2.29
N PHE A 196 -5.45 -0.09 -3.09
CA PHE A 196 -6.74 -0.58 -2.63
C PHE A 196 -7.24 -1.69 -3.54
N ALA A 197 -7.27 -2.93 -3.01
CA ALA A 197 -7.78 -4.09 -3.72
C ALA A 197 -8.18 -5.20 -2.75
N ALA A 198 -9.17 -5.99 -3.16
CA ALA A 198 -9.56 -7.25 -2.55
C ALA A 198 -9.24 -8.39 -3.52
N TRP A 199 -8.45 -9.37 -3.07
CA TRP A 199 -7.96 -10.48 -3.88
C TRP A 199 -8.65 -11.78 -3.51
N TYR A 200 -9.01 -12.57 -4.53
CA TYR A 200 -9.60 -13.89 -4.39
C TYR A 200 -8.76 -14.92 -5.12
N GLU A 201 -8.07 -15.78 -4.37
CA GLU A 201 -7.31 -16.90 -4.90
C GLU A 201 -8.18 -18.15 -5.02
N PHE A 202 -8.08 -18.87 -6.14
CA PHE A 202 -8.65 -20.18 -6.29
C PHE A 202 -7.94 -21.00 -7.37
N PHE A 203 -8.01 -22.33 -7.25
CA PHE A 203 -7.46 -23.25 -8.24
C PHE A 203 -8.46 -23.43 -9.37
N PRO A 204 -8.18 -23.02 -10.62
CA PRO A 204 -9.14 -23.16 -11.72
C PRO A 204 -9.52 -24.62 -11.97
N ARG A 205 -8.59 -25.56 -11.77
CA ARG A 205 -8.85 -27.01 -11.94
C ARG A 205 -9.90 -27.58 -10.96
N SER A 206 -10.16 -26.89 -9.84
CA SER A 206 -11.18 -27.25 -8.85
C SER A 206 -12.46 -26.41 -8.96
N ALA A 207 -12.62 -25.64 -10.03
CA ALA A 207 -13.79 -24.77 -10.23
C ALA A 207 -15.00 -25.50 -10.82
N GLY A 208 -14.88 -26.79 -11.17
CA GLY A 208 -15.94 -27.58 -11.77
C GLY A 208 -17.11 -27.88 -10.85
N GLU A 209 -18.27 -28.22 -11.46
CA GLU A 209 -19.41 -28.77 -10.74
C GLU A 209 -19.25 -30.28 -10.55
N PRO A 210 -19.93 -30.90 -9.58
CA PRO A 210 -19.94 -32.35 -9.44
C PRO A 210 -20.42 -33.07 -10.72
N PRO A 211 -19.87 -34.26 -11.07
CA PRO A 211 -18.87 -35.03 -10.31
C PRO A 211 -17.47 -34.46 -10.39
N LEU A 212 -16.60 -34.87 -9.46
CA LEU A 212 -15.19 -34.46 -9.40
C LEU A 212 -14.49 -34.71 -10.75
N HIS A 213 -13.91 -33.66 -11.32
CA HIS A 213 -13.10 -33.72 -12.54
C HIS A 213 -12.11 -32.54 -12.54
N HIS A 214 -11.14 -32.60 -13.45
CA HIS A 214 -10.28 -31.46 -13.72
C HIS A 214 -11.06 -30.42 -14.53
N ALA A 215 -11.38 -29.28 -13.95
CA ALA A 215 -12.12 -28.23 -14.64
C ALA A 215 -11.21 -27.46 -15.61
N THR A 216 -11.84 -26.93 -16.66
CA THR A 216 -11.22 -26.03 -17.62
C THR A 216 -11.26 -24.58 -17.18
N LEU A 217 -10.49 -23.70 -17.84
CA LEU A 217 -10.57 -22.25 -17.61
C LEU A 217 -11.93 -21.67 -18.05
N ASP A 218 -12.58 -22.26 -19.02
CA ASP A 218 -13.94 -21.85 -19.40
C ASP A 218 -14.95 -22.16 -18.29
N GLU A 219 -14.86 -23.31 -17.61
CA GLU A 219 -15.66 -23.62 -16.41
C GLU A 219 -15.30 -22.72 -15.23
N ALA A 220 -14.01 -22.43 -15.05
CA ALA A 220 -13.55 -21.49 -14.03
C ALA A 220 -14.09 -20.06 -14.27
N ALA A 221 -14.24 -19.65 -15.54
CA ALA A 221 -14.81 -18.37 -15.91
C ALA A 221 -16.27 -18.19 -15.46
N GLU A 222 -17.02 -19.30 -15.32
CA GLU A 222 -18.38 -19.27 -14.79
C GLU A 222 -18.44 -18.84 -13.31
N ARG A 223 -17.31 -18.87 -12.59
CA ARG A 223 -17.21 -18.40 -11.18
C ARG A 223 -16.96 -16.90 -11.06
N LEU A 224 -16.47 -16.26 -12.13
CA LEU A 224 -16.10 -14.85 -12.10
C LEU A 224 -17.24 -13.89 -11.76
N PRO A 225 -18.48 -14.04 -12.28
CA PRO A 225 -19.61 -13.17 -11.90
C PRO A 225 -19.86 -13.20 -10.40
N ARG A 226 -19.82 -14.40 -9.78
CA ARG A 226 -20.00 -14.56 -8.33
C ARG A 226 -18.88 -13.90 -7.53
N ILE A 227 -17.62 -14.10 -7.94
CA ILE A 227 -16.47 -13.48 -7.28
C ILE A 227 -16.59 -11.94 -7.34
N LYS A 228 -17.02 -11.40 -8.49
CA LYS A 228 -17.31 -9.96 -8.61
C LYS A 228 -18.44 -9.50 -7.69
N GLU A 229 -19.52 -10.29 -7.60
CA GLU A 229 -20.66 -9.99 -6.71
C GLU A 229 -20.24 -10.00 -5.23
N LEU A 230 -19.26 -10.81 -4.84
CA LEU A 230 -18.66 -10.80 -3.51
C LEU A 230 -17.83 -9.54 -3.23
N GLY A 231 -17.57 -8.70 -4.25
CA GLY A 231 -16.88 -7.42 -4.13
C GLY A 231 -15.35 -7.50 -4.25
N TYR A 232 -14.84 -8.55 -4.89
CA TYR A 232 -13.40 -8.65 -5.18
C TYR A 232 -13.03 -7.87 -6.44
N ASP A 233 -11.76 -7.46 -6.50
CA ASP A 233 -11.17 -6.68 -7.59
C ASP A 233 -10.20 -7.51 -8.43
N VAL A 234 -9.50 -8.44 -7.79
CA VAL A 234 -8.45 -9.27 -8.38
C VAL A 234 -8.76 -10.74 -8.16
N VAL A 235 -8.70 -11.51 -9.24
CA VAL A 235 -8.74 -12.97 -9.22
C VAL A 235 -7.31 -13.47 -9.38
N TYR A 236 -6.80 -14.15 -8.37
CA TYR A 236 -5.48 -14.74 -8.41
C TYR A 236 -5.52 -16.23 -8.73
N LEU A 237 -4.79 -16.62 -9.77
CA LEU A 237 -4.63 -17.99 -10.22
C LEU A 237 -3.24 -18.51 -9.84
N PRO A 238 -3.14 -19.66 -9.13
CA PRO A 238 -1.91 -20.45 -9.07
C PRO A 238 -1.39 -20.75 -10.48
N PRO A 239 -0.13 -21.22 -10.62
CA PRO A 239 0.44 -21.46 -11.95
C PRO A 239 -0.48 -22.31 -12.85
N VAL A 240 -0.70 -21.86 -14.08
CA VAL A 240 -1.59 -22.49 -15.07
C VAL A 240 -0.83 -23.35 -16.06
N HIS A 241 0.46 -23.54 -15.84
CA HIS A 241 1.39 -24.21 -16.75
C HIS A 241 1.24 -25.74 -16.72
N PRO A 242 1.74 -26.46 -17.72
CA PRO A 242 1.89 -27.91 -17.67
C PRO A 242 2.64 -28.34 -16.42
N ILE A 243 2.24 -29.47 -15.83
CA ILE A 243 2.83 -29.99 -14.59
C ILE A 243 3.73 -31.17 -14.93
N GLY A 244 4.98 -31.18 -14.39
CA GLY A 244 5.94 -32.25 -14.61
C GLY A 244 5.44 -33.63 -14.20
N LEU A 245 5.94 -34.65 -14.89
CA LEU A 245 5.61 -36.06 -14.63
C LEU A 245 6.67 -36.73 -13.74
N THR A 246 7.93 -36.41 -13.97
CA THR A 246 9.06 -37.01 -13.24
C THR A 246 9.08 -36.51 -11.79
N ASN A 247 9.09 -37.43 -10.85
CA ASN A 247 9.01 -37.18 -9.41
C ASN A 247 7.73 -36.40 -8.98
N ARG A 248 6.67 -36.48 -9.78
CA ARG A 248 5.40 -35.82 -9.48
C ARG A 248 4.93 -36.16 -8.08
N LYS A 249 4.58 -35.13 -7.30
CA LYS A 249 4.04 -35.28 -5.96
C LYS A 249 2.61 -35.70 -5.97
N GLY A 250 2.28 -36.62 -5.09
CA GLY A 250 0.91 -37.10 -4.86
C GLY A 250 0.21 -36.34 -3.73
N LYS A 251 -0.97 -36.84 -3.38
CA LYS A 251 -1.82 -36.33 -2.29
C LYS A 251 -1.00 -36.02 -1.02
N ASP A 252 -1.30 -34.92 -0.36
CA ASP A 252 -0.63 -34.45 0.86
C ASP A 252 0.91 -34.38 0.74
N ASN A 253 1.41 -34.06 -0.47
CA ASN A 253 2.84 -34.01 -0.78
C ASN A 253 3.52 -35.38 -0.66
N ALA A 254 2.80 -36.47 -0.96
CA ALA A 254 3.41 -37.80 -1.05
C ALA A 254 4.56 -37.81 -2.06
N PRO A 255 5.67 -38.55 -1.81
CA PRO A 255 6.84 -38.55 -2.68
C PRO A 255 6.59 -38.96 -4.13
N THR A 256 5.53 -39.71 -4.38
CA THR A 256 5.16 -40.22 -5.71
C THR A 256 3.65 -40.14 -5.89
N ALA A 257 3.23 -39.54 -7.01
CA ALA A 257 1.83 -39.47 -7.39
C ALA A 257 1.29 -40.83 -7.83
N GLN A 258 0.05 -41.12 -7.49
CA GLN A 258 -0.70 -42.27 -8.03
C GLN A 258 -1.28 -41.89 -9.41
N PRO A 259 -1.63 -42.88 -10.25
CA PRO A 259 -2.29 -42.59 -11.50
C PRO A 259 -3.57 -41.75 -11.33
N GLY A 260 -3.66 -40.65 -12.04
CA GLY A 260 -4.78 -39.70 -11.96
C GLY A 260 -4.60 -38.55 -10.95
N GLU A 261 -3.54 -38.56 -10.14
CA GLU A 261 -3.23 -37.42 -9.29
C GLU A 261 -2.57 -36.27 -10.08
N PRO A 262 -3.05 -35.02 -9.93
CA PRO A 262 -2.70 -33.91 -10.81
C PRO A 262 -1.27 -33.36 -10.60
N GLY A 263 -0.68 -33.59 -9.43
CA GLY A 263 0.60 -32.97 -9.03
C GLY A 263 0.47 -31.50 -8.64
N SER A 264 1.62 -30.89 -8.34
CA SER A 264 1.72 -29.49 -7.92
C SER A 264 1.84 -28.55 -9.11
N PRO A 265 1.02 -27.50 -9.23
CA PRO A 265 1.13 -26.49 -10.30
C PRO A 265 2.47 -25.76 -10.30
N TRP A 266 3.15 -25.68 -9.15
CA TRP A 266 4.46 -25.05 -9.03
C TRP A 266 5.61 -25.93 -9.56
N ALA A 267 5.36 -27.21 -9.87
CA ALA A 267 6.31 -28.07 -10.58
C ALA A 267 6.11 -27.94 -12.09
N ILE A 268 6.46 -26.77 -12.64
CA ILE A 268 6.23 -26.41 -14.04
C ILE A 268 6.95 -27.37 -14.98
N GLY A 269 6.22 -28.06 -15.82
CA GLY A 269 6.65 -29.24 -16.56
C GLY A 269 6.86 -29.06 -18.05
N GLY A 270 7.06 -30.19 -18.69
CA GLY A 270 7.35 -30.30 -20.09
C GLY A 270 6.13 -30.48 -20.97
N ASP A 271 6.40 -31.06 -22.13
CA ASP A 271 5.40 -31.33 -23.19
C ASP A 271 4.38 -32.37 -22.73
N GLU A 272 3.09 -32.02 -22.84
CA GLU A 272 1.98 -32.92 -22.54
C GLU A 272 1.53 -33.70 -23.78
N GLY A 273 2.22 -33.55 -24.90
CA GLY A 273 1.79 -34.06 -26.21
C GLY A 273 0.89 -33.08 -26.98
N GLY A 274 0.52 -33.47 -28.22
CA GLY A 274 -0.38 -32.60 -29.03
C GLY A 274 0.28 -31.34 -29.61
N GLY A 275 1.61 -31.20 -29.51
CA GLY A 275 2.36 -30.06 -30.05
C GLY A 275 2.49 -28.87 -29.08
N VAL A 276 2.06 -29.02 -27.85
CA VAL A 276 2.28 -28.01 -26.77
C VAL A 276 3.62 -28.27 -26.14
N ARG A 277 4.55 -27.34 -26.36
CA ARG A 277 5.88 -27.40 -25.78
C ARG A 277 5.90 -26.88 -24.34
N GLY A 278 5.39 -27.46 -23.38
CA GLY A 278 5.44 -27.12 -21.94
C GLY A 278 6.20 -25.85 -21.51
N GLY A 279 6.40 -25.69 -20.24
CA GLY A 279 7.16 -24.59 -19.65
C GLY A 279 6.32 -23.36 -19.30
N HIS A 280 7.01 -22.28 -18.92
CA HIS A 280 6.40 -21.06 -18.35
C HIS A 280 5.57 -20.23 -19.32
N LYS A 281 5.66 -20.49 -20.62
CA LYS A 281 4.89 -19.80 -21.68
C LYS A 281 3.80 -20.69 -22.28
N SER A 282 3.31 -21.66 -21.51
CA SER A 282 2.26 -22.60 -21.94
C SER A 282 1.21 -22.74 -20.86
N VAL A 283 -0.01 -23.06 -21.27
CA VAL A 283 -1.14 -23.40 -20.40
C VAL A 283 -1.39 -24.90 -20.45
N HIS A 284 -1.65 -25.50 -19.29
CA HIS A 284 -1.98 -26.93 -19.14
C HIS A 284 -3.12 -27.32 -20.07
N SER A 285 -2.99 -28.45 -20.78
CA SER A 285 -3.97 -28.89 -21.79
C SER A 285 -5.35 -29.15 -21.18
N GLU A 286 -5.42 -29.75 -19.97
CA GLU A 286 -6.69 -29.98 -19.27
C GLU A 286 -7.35 -28.66 -18.80
N LEU A 287 -6.62 -27.56 -18.72
CA LEU A 287 -7.18 -26.21 -18.50
C LEU A 287 -7.76 -25.60 -19.79
N GLY A 288 -7.52 -26.23 -20.97
CA GLY A 288 -8.02 -25.77 -22.26
C GLY A 288 -7.04 -24.98 -23.11
N GLY A 289 -5.75 -24.90 -22.70
CA GLY A 289 -4.71 -24.24 -23.47
C GLY A 289 -4.77 -22.69 -23.41
N ILE A 290 -3.96 -22.06 -24.26
CA ILE A 290 -3.78 -20.59 -24.24
C ILE A 290 -5.04 -19.84 -24.67
N GLU A 291 -5.80 -20.38 -25.61
CA GLU A 291 -7.04 -19.77 -26.09
C GLU A 291 -8.12 -19.73 -25.00
N ALA A 292 -8.18 -20.75 -24.12
CA ALA A 292 -9.06 -20.73 -22.95
C ALA A 292 -8.61 -19.72 -21.91
N PHE A 293 -7.30 -19.53 -21.76
CA PHE A 293 -6.74 -18.50 -20.90
C PHE A 293 -7.11 -17.10 -21.39
N ASP A 294 -6.96 -16.83 -22.69
CA ASP A 294 -7.33 -15.54 -23.27
C ASP A 294 -8.82 -15.23 -23.07
N ARG A 295 -9.69 -16.23 -23.25
CA ARG A 295 -11.14 -16.07 -22.97
C ARG A 295 -11.41 -15.80 -21.49
N PHE A 296 -10.70 -16.47 -20.59
CA PHE A 296 -10.83 -16.25 -19.14
C PHE A 296 -10.43 -14.82 -18.76
N VAL A 297 -9.28 -14.33 -19.25
CA VAL A 297 -8.82 -12.96 -19.01
C VAL A 297 -9.83 -11.94 -19.57
N ALA A 298 -10.27 -12.12 -20.81
CA ALA A 298 -11.27 -11.25 -21.42
C ALA A 298 -12.60 -11.25 -20.64
N ARG A 299 -13.04 -12.42 -20.15
CA ARG A 299 -14.24 -12.51 -19.30
C ARG A 299 -14.07 -11.79 -17.99
N ALA A 300 -12.94 -11.96 -17.30
CA ALA A 300 -12.63 -11.23 -16.07
C ALA A 300 -12.68 -9.71 -16.29
N GLU A 301 -12.04 -9.26 -17.36
CA GLU A 301 -11.98 -7.82 -17.69
C GLU A 301 -13.37 -7.26 -18.01
N SER A 302 -14.22 -8.01 -18.73
CA SER A 302 -15.60 -7.61 -19.02
C SER A 302 -16.46 -7.42 -17.77
N LEU A 303 -16.10 -8.04 -16.66
CA LEU A 303 -16.74 -7.93 -15.34
C LEU A 303 -16.08 -6.87 -14.45
N GLY A 304 -15.01 -6.21 -14.93
CA GLY A 304 -14.21 -5.28 -14.12
C GLY A 304 -13.39 -5.98 -13.05
N LEU A 305 -13.00 -7.25 -13.27
CA LEU A 305 -12.00 -7.98 -12.50
C LEU A 305 -10.66 -7.91 -13.22
N LYS A 306 -9.57 -7.97 -12.46
CA LYS A 306 -8.23 -8.17 -13.00
C LYS A 306 -7.72 -9.56 -12.64
N VAL A 307 -6.98 -10.16 -13.57
CA VAL A 307 -6.34 -11.47 -13.33
C VAL A 307 -4.92 -11.24 -12.82
N ALA A 308 -4.60 -11.85 -11.68
CA ALA A 308 -3.25 -12.01 -11.19
C ALA A 308 -2.76 -13.43 -11.50
N LEU A 309 -1.59 -13.55 -12.13
CA LEU A 309 -0.97 -14.84 -12.43
C LEU A 309 0.23 -15.08 -11.54
N ASP A 310 0.37 -16.33 -11.07
CA ASP A 310 1.54 -16.77 -10.31
C ASP A 310 2.74 -16.95 -11.24
N ILE A 311 3.87 -16.37 -10.86
CA ILE A 311 5.16 -16.59 -11.52
C ILE A 311 6.10 -17.29 -10.53
N ALA A 312 6.36 -18.57 -10.83
CA ALA A 312 7.28 -19.40 -10.05
C ALA A 312 8.51 -19.78 -10.89
N TYR A 313 9.63 -19.11 -10.65
CA TYR A 313 10.88 -19.38 -11.37
C TYR A 313 11.57 -20.63 -10.84
N GLN A 314 11.04 -21.76 -11.27
CA GLN A 314 11.53 -23.10 -10.99
C GLN A 314 10.99 -24.05 -12.07
N ALA A 315 11.64 -25.18 -12.28
CA ALA A 315 11.33 -26.13 -13.34
C ALA A 315 11.16 -27.53 -12.76
N SER A 316 10.23 -28.34 -13.31
CA SER A 316 10.28 -29.77 -13.07
C SER A 316 11.45 -30.41 -13.84
N PRO A 317 11.85 -31.67 -13.54
CA PRO A 317 12.84 -32.36 -14.33
C PRO A 317 12.50 -32.49 -15.82
N ASP A 318 11.22 -32.43 -16.17
CA ASP A 318 10.71 -32.54 -17.55
C ASP A 318 10.59 -31.19 -18.26
N HIS A 319 10.93 -30.08 -17.62
CA HIS A 319 10.82 -28.76 -18.20
C HIS A 319 11.73 -28.61 -19.43
N PRO A 320 11.30 -27.98 -20.53
CA PRO A 320 12.13 -27.81 -21.73
C PRO A 320 13.52 -27.23 -21.46
N TYR A 321 13.63 -26.25 -20.55
CA TYR A 321 14.92 -25.62 -20.24
C TYR A 321 15.93 -26.56 -19.59
N VAL A 322 15.49 -27.59 -18.87
CA VAL A 322 16.42 -28.59 -18.29
C VAL A 322 17.18 -29.32 -19.39
N HIS A 323 16.55 -29.47 -20.55
CA HIS A 323 17.12 -30.15 -21.71
C HIS A 323 17.87 -29.18 -22.64
N ASP A 324 17.21 -28.05 -22.97
CA ASP A 324 17.73 -27.10 -23.96
C ASP A 324 18.86 -26.21 -23.40
N HIS A 325 18.81 -25.93 -22.10
CA HIS A 325 19.73 -25.03 -21.38
C HIS A 325 20.22 -25.67 -20.08
N PRO A 326 20.96 -26.79 -20.17
CA PRO A 326 21.42 -27.53 -18.97
C PRO A 326 22.31 -26.71 -18.04
N ASP A 327 22.95 -25.65 -18.54
CA ASP A 327 23.81 -24.75 -17.78
C ASP A 327 23.01 -23.76 -16.89
N TRP A 328 21.71 -23.69 -17.07
CA TRP A 328 20.83 -22.88 -16.22
C TRP A 328 20.47 -23.57 -14.90
N PHE A 329 20.98 -24.79 -14.66
CA PHE A 329 20.69 -25.58 -13.47
C PHE A 329 21.96 -26.06 -12.78
N ALA A 330 22.09 -25.78 -11.50
CA ALA A 330 23.21 -26.25 -10.70
C ALA A 330 23.19 -27.77 -10.60
N ARG A 331 24.37 -28.38 -10.70
CA ARG A 331 24.56 -29.83 -10.60
C ARG A 331 25.28 -30.23 -9.31
N ARG A 332 24.97 -31.42 -8.85
CA ARG A 332 25.70 -32.09 -7.77
C ARG A 332 26.99 -32.69 -8.32
N PRO A 333 27.96 -33.04 -7.44
CA PRO A 333 29.22 -33.68 -7.87
C PRO A 333 29.05 -34.99 -8.64
N ASP A 334 27.92 -35.69 -8.46
CA ASP A 334 27.55 -36.92 -9.17
C ASP A 334 26.94 -36.64 -10.57
N GLY A 335 26.83 -35.37 -10.97
CA GLY A 335 26.26 -34.93 -12.25
C GLY A 335 24.75 -34.78 -12.27
N THR A 336 24.04 -35.16 -11.21
CA THR A 336 22.57 -34.95 -11.13
C THR A 336 22.25 -33.49 -10.96
N VAL A 337 21.10 -33.04 -11.49
CA VAL A 337 20.61 -31.68 -11.28
C VAL A 337 20.17 -31.52 -9.82
N ARG A 338 20.52 -30.40 -9.23
CA ARG A 338 20.13 -30.08 -7.85
C ARG A 338 18.65 -29.77 -7.79
N TYR A 339 17.90 -30.48 -6.93
CA TYR A 339 16.49 -30.13 -6.65
C TYR A 339 16.35 -29.11 -5.52
N ALA A 340 15.18 -28.48 -5.43
CA ALA A 340 14.87 -27.54 -4.35
C ALA A 340 14.78 -28.26 -3.01
N GLU A 341 15.38 -27.71 -1.98
CA GLU A 341 15.33 -28.25 -0.62
C GLU A 341 15.41 -27.15 0.43
N ASN A 342 14.69 -27.37 1.52
CA ASN A 342 14.83 -26.62 2.77
C ASN A 342 14.85 -27.66 3.90
N PRO A 343 16.04 -28.20 4.24
CA PRO A 343 16.15 -29.36 5.11
C PRO A 343 15.33 -29.24 6.39
N PRO A 344 14.56 -30.27 6.78
CA PRO A 344 14.54 -31.61 6.17
C PRO A 344 13.60 -31.77 4.94
N LYS A 345 12.89 -30.71 4.52
CA LYS A 345 11.97 -30.75 3.36
C LYS A 345 12.74 -30.87 2.06
N LYS A 346 12.27 -31.77 1.16
CA LYS A 346 12.83 -32.03 -0.18
C LYS A 346 11.75 -31.95 -1.22
N TYR A 347 12.02 -31.24 -2.32
CA TYR A 347 11.10 -31.03 -3.44
C TYR A 347 11.76 -31.59 -4.72
N GLN A 348 11.75 -32.92 -4.86
CA GLN A 348 12.44 -33.58 -5.96
C GLN A 348 11.81 -33.32 -7.33
N ASP A 349 10.56 -32.86 -7.34
CA ASP A 349 9.79 -32.44 -8.50
C ASP A 349 10.14 -31.02 -8.98
N VAL A 350 11.05 -30.32 -8.28
CA VAL A 350 11.39 -28.91 -8.55
C VAL A 350 12.91 -28.71 -8.63
N HIS A 351 13.39 -28.22 -9.75
CA HIS A 351 14.76 -27.76 -9.99
C HIS A 351 14.80 -26.23 -10.00
N PRO A 352 15.49 -25.57 -9.05
CA PRO A 352 15.68 -24.12 -9.08
C PRO A 352 16.63 -23.72 -10.21
N PHE A 353 16.38 -22.54 -10.82
CA PHE A 353 17.34 -21.94 -11.75
C PHE A 353 18.59 -21.47 -11.01
N ASP A 354 19.75 -21.63 -11.67
CA ASP A 354 21.04 -21.11 -11.21
C ASP A 354 21.27 -19.69 -11.77
N PHE A 355 20.96 -18.68 -10.97
CA PHE A 355 21.15 -17.28 -11.37
C PHE A 355 22.63 -16.86 -11.45
N GLU A 356 23.55 -17.70 -11.00
CA GLU A 356 25.01 -17.52 -11.11
C GLU A 356 25.61 -18.36 -12.26
N SER A 357 24.75 -18.95 -13.10
CA SER A 357 25.15 -19.68 -14.31
C SER A 357 26.11 -18.86 -15.17
N PRO A 358 27.11 -19.48 -15.85
CA PRO A 358 27.90 -18.79 -16.86
C PRO A 358 27.08 -18.11 -17.95
N ASP A 359 25.85 -18.61 -18.22
CA ASP A 359 24.90 -18.09 -19.20
C ASP A 359 23.80 -17.24 -18.53
N TRP A 360 24.08 -16.57 -17.42
CA TRP A 360 23.12 -15.83 -16.61
C TRP A 360 22.42 -14.69 -17.38
N GLU A 361 23.11 -14.04 -18.33
CA GLU A 361 22.51 -12.95 -19.13
C GLU A 361 21.34 -13.46 -19.97
N ASN A 362 21.51 -14.59 -20.68
CA ASN A 362 20.44 -15.20 -21.47
C ASN A 362 19.32 -15.74 -20.57
N LEU A 363 19.68 -16.37 -19.44
CA LEU A 363 18.70 -16.81 -18.45
C LEU A 363 17.83 -15.65 -17.97
N TRP A 364 18.44 -14.51 -17.60
CA TRP A 364 17.68 -13.36 -17.10
C TRP A 364 16.75 -12.77 -18.17
N GLN A 365 17.23 -12.68 -19.44
CA GLN A 365 16.40 -12.23 -20.55
C GLN A 365 15.22 -13.19 -20.79
N GLU A 366 15.46 -14.50 -20.76
CA GLU A 366 14.39 -15.48 -20.93
C GLU A 366 13.38 -15.42 -19.77
N LEU A 367 13.82 -15.30 -18.53
CA LEU A 367 12.90 -15.14 -17.39
C LEU A 367 12.09 -13.84 -17.47
N LYS A 368 12.68 -12.73 -17.93
CA LYS A 368 11.94 -11.49 -18.21
C LYS A 368 10.90 -11.71 -19.29
N SER A 369 11.24 -12.42 -20.38
CA SER A 369 10.34 -12.69 -21.49
C SER A 369 9.12 -13.56 -21.11
N VAL A 370 9.19 -14.28 -19.99
CA VAL A 370 8.00 -14.96 -19.42
C VAL A 370 6.96 -13.92 -18.97
N PHE A 371 7.36 -12.85 -18.30
CA PHE A 371 6.44 -11.77 -17.96
C PHE A 371 5.87 -11.12 -19.23
N GLU A 372 6.73 -10.81 -20.21
CA GLU A 372 6.33 -10.17 -21.46
C GLU A 372 5.29 -11.02 -22.20
N PHE A 373 5.49 -12.32 -22.27
CA PHE A 373 4.51 -13.26 -22.85
C PHE A 373 3.13 -13.12 -22.18
N TRP A 374 3.06 -13.13 -20.85
CA TRP A 374 1.78 -13.02 -20.15
C TRP A 374 1.18 -11.61 -20.20
N ILE A 375 2.02 -10.58 -20.31
CA ILE A 375 1.58 -9.19 -20.57
C ILE A 375 0.88 -9.10 -21.93
N ASP A 376 1.40 -9.76 -22.95
CA ASP A 376 0.80 -9.83 -24.29
C ASP A 376 -0.56 -10.57 -24.28
N HIS A 377 -0.73 -11.51 -23.33
CA HIS A 377 -2.01 -12.20 -23.07
C HIS A 377 -2.91 -11.46 -22.06
N GLY A 378 -2.68 -10.17 -21.81
CA GLY A 378 -3.57 -9.29 -21.04
C GLY A 378 -3.32 -9.27 -19.53
N VAL A 379 -2.36 -10.02 -18.99
CA VAL A 379 -2.03 -10.00 -17.56
C VAL A 379 -1.31 -8.70 -17.21
N ARG A 380 -1.72 -8.07 -16.10
CA ARG A 380 -1.10 -6.83 -15.56
C ARG A 380 -0.71 -6.95 -14.10
N ILE A 381 -1.04 -8.06 -13.48
CA ILE A 381 -0.76 -8.32 -12.07
C ILE A 381 -0.07 -9.67 -11.94
N PHE A 382 1.05 -9.71 -11.24
CA PHE A 382 1.81 -10.92 -11.02
C PHE A 382 2.04 -11.15 -9.53
N ARG A 383 1.68 -12.34 -9.04
CA ARG A 383 2.16 -12.83 -7.76
C ARG A 383 3.44 -13.59 -8.01
N VAL A 384 4.51 -13.24 -7.36
CA VAL A 384 5.82 -13.85 -7.56
C VAL A 384 6.14 -14.79 -6.41
N ASP A 385 6.33 -16.06 -6.74
CA ASP A 385 6.65 -17.13 -5.82
C ASP A 385 8.09 -17.00 -5.31
N ASN A 386 8.27 -16.98 -3.98
CA ASN A 386 9.57 -16.96 -3.31
C ASN A 386 10.61 -16.02 -3.95
N PRO A 387 10.33 -14.71 -4.19
CA PRO A 387 11.29 -13.81 -4.82
C PRO A 387 12.55 -13.60 -3.98
N HIS A 388 12.47 -13.82 -2.67
CA HIS A 388 13.60 -13.70 -1.75
C HIS A 388 14.69 -14.77 -1.93
N THR A 389 14.43 -15.79 -2.75
CA THR A 389 15.39 -16.84 -3.10
C THR A 389 16.12 -16.57 -4.41
N LYS A 390 15.88 -15.44 -5.06
CA LYS A 390 16.50 -15.00 -6.31
C LYS A 390 17.29 -13.71 -6.07
N PRO A 391 18.31 -13.39 -6.91
CA PRO A 391 19.14 -12.20 -6.73
C PRO A 391 18.34 -10.89 -6.76
N PHE A 392 18.64 -9.99 -5.85
CA PHE A 392 18.02 -8.67 -5.83
C PHE A 392 18.29 -7.87 -7.10
N ALA A 393 19.49 -7.99 -7.67
CA ALA A 393 19.85 -7.32 -8.91
C ALA A 393 18.97 -7.78 -10.10
N PHE A 394 18.58 -9.06 -10.13
CA PHE A 394 17.63 -9.56 -11.14
C PHE A 394 16.29 -8.83 -11.02
N TRP A 395 15.72 -8.73 -9.81
CA TRP A 395 14.44 -8.10 -9.61
C TRP A 395 14.46 -6.60 -9.91
N GLU A 396 15.51 -5.89 -9.48
CA GLU A 396 15.67 -4.47 -9.77
C GLU A 396 15.68 -4.21 -11.28
N TRP A 397 16.48 -4.98 -12.02
CA TRP A 397 16.57 -4.88 -13.48
C TRP A 397 15.28 -5.32 -14.16
N CYS A 398 14.74 -6.48 -13.83
CA CYS A 398 13.57 -7.07 -14.48
C CYS A 398 12.31 -6.20 -14.28
N ILE A 399 11.97 -5.87 -13.05
CA ILE A 399 10.80 -5.04 -12.73
C ILE A 399 10.99 -3.62 -13.29
N GLY A 400 12.20 -3.06 -13.16
CA GLY A 400 12.52 -1.75 -13.70
C GLY A 400 12.32 -1.68 -15.22
N SER A 401 12.82 -2.68 -15.95
CA SER A 401 12.67 -2.79 -17.41
C SER A 401 11.20 -2.95 -17.83
N LEU A 402 10.47 -3.86 -17.18
CA LEU A 402 9.05 -4.11 -17.50
C LEU A 402 8.18 -2.88 -17.21
N ARG A 403 8.42 -2.18 -16.11
CA ARG A 403 7.63 -1.00 -15.75
C ARG A 403 7.98 0.24 -16.56
N ALA A 404 9.14 0.29 -17.19
CA ALA A 404 9.46 1.36 -18.13
C ALA A 404 8.55 1.33 -19.38
N GLU A 405 8.13 0.13 -19.79
CA GLU A 405 7.23 -0.07 -20.94
C GLU A 405 5.76 -0.17 -20.49
N HIS A 406 5.52 -0.79 -19.34
CA HIS A 406 4.19 -1.06 -18.78
C HIS A 406 4.09 -0.53 -17.32
N PRO A 407 3.93 0.78 -17.12
CA PRO A 407 3.93 1.39 -15.79
C PRO A 407 2.73 0.97 -14.92
N ASP A 408 1.72 0.36 -15.52
CA ASP A 408 0.50 -0.16 -14.87
C ASP A 408 0.67 -1.56 -14.25
N LEU A 409 1.83 -2.19 -14.39
CA LEU A 409 2.10 -3.50 -13.78
C LEU A 409 2.13 -3.45 -12.25
N ILE A 410 1.57 -4.51 -11.66
CA ILE A 410 1.58 -4.74 -10.21
C ILE A 410 2.27 -6.07 -9.92
N PHE A 411 3.24 -6.05 -8.99
CA PHE A 411 3.95 -7.22 -8.52
C PHE A 411 3.69 -7.41 -7.02
N LEU A 412 3.16 -8.58 -6.65
CA LEU A 412 2.95 -9.03 -5.27
C LEU A 412 4.06 -10.03 -4.91
N ALA A 413 4.90 -9.69 -3.92
CA ALA A 413 5.95 -10.57 -3.44
C ALA A 413 5.42 -11.58 -2.43
N GLU A 414 5.58 -12.87 -2.68
CA GLU A 414 5.42 -13.90 -1.67
C GLU A 414 6.76 -14.15 -0.98
N ALA A 415 6.98 -13.46 0.14
CA ALA A 415 8.26 -13.49 0.82
C ALA A 415 8.08 -13.52 2.34
N PHE A 416 7.73 -14.70 2.88
CA PHE A 416 7.72 -14.92 4.32
C PHE A 416 9.15 -15.09 4.83
N SER A 417 9.87 -13.97 4.90
CA SER A 417 11.28 -13.91 5.23
C SER A 417 11.56 -12.80 6.25
N ARG A 418 12.83 -12.63 6.64
CA ARG A 418 13.22 -11.58 7.59
C ARG A 418 12.77 -10.20 7.10
N PRO A 419 12.29 -9.30 7.98
CA PRO A 419 11.74 -7.99 7.58
C PRO A 419 12.63 -7.20 6.63
N LYS A 420 13.96 -7.18 6.86
CA LYS A 420 14.91 -6.49 5.98
C LYS A 420 14.88 -6.99 4.53
N ILE A 421 14.63 -8.27 4.30
CA ILE A 421 14.52 -8.87 2.97
C ILE A 421 13.19 -8.46 2.33
N MET A 422 12.09 -8.56 3.07
CA MET A 422 10.76 -8.15 2.60
C MET A 422 10.77 -6.68 2.19
N TYR A 423 11.33 -5.81 3.02
CA TYR A 423 11.43 -4.38 2.74
C TYR A 423 12.37 -4.08 1.57
N GLN A 424 13.45 -4.85 1.41
CA GLN A 424 14.33 -4.70 0.25
C GLN A 424 13.59 -5.03 -1.06
N LEU A 425 12.79 -6.09 -1.12
CA LEU A 425 12.00 -6.42 -2.31
C LEU A 425 11.05 -5.26 -2.71
N ALA A 426 10.42 -4.61 -1.74
CA ALA A 426 9.58 -3.45 -2.02
C ALA A 426 10.38 -2.28 -2.63
N ARG A 427 11.61 -2.03 -2.13
CA ARG A 427 12.51 -1.01 -2.70
C ARG A 427 12.90 -1.33 -4.14
N LEU A 428 13.08 -2.62 -4.47
CA LEU A 428 13.46 -3.08 -5.82
C LEU A 428 12.32 -2.97 -6.85
N GLY A 429 11.08 -2.71 -6.40
CA GLY A 429 9.98 -2.47 -7.32
C GLY A 429 8.69 -3.26 -7.08
N PHE A 430 8.66 -4.22 -6.16
CA PHE A 430 7.42 -4.89 -5.80
C PHE A 430 6.42 -3.89 -5.21
N ASN A 431 5.19 -3.90 -5.74
CA ASN A 431 4.16 -2.95 -5.32
C ASN A 431 3.50 -3.37 -4.01
N ASN A 432 3.30 -4.67 -3.82
CA ASN A 432 2.67 -5.27 -2.66
C ASN A 432 3.51 -6.45 -2.13
N SER A 433 3.32 -6.81 -0.88
CA SER A 433 3.94 -7.97 -0.27
C SER A 433 2.97 -8.70 0.65
N TYR A 434 3.02 -10.03 0.65
CA TYR A 434 2.53 -10.80 1.78
C TYR A 434 3.25 -10.37 3.06
N THR A 435 2.65 -10.67 4.20
CA THR A 435 3.10 -10.16 5.49
C THR A 435 2.97 -11.21 6.58
N TYR A 436 3.47 -10.91 7.77
CA TYR A 436 3.27 -11.75 8.96
C TYR A 436 1.90 -11.58 9.61
N PHE A 437 0.94 -10.92 8.98
CA PHE A 437 -0.41 -10.74 9.51
C PHE A 437 -1.03 -12.06 9.99
N THR A 438 -0.89 -13.15 9.25
CA THR A 438 -1.43 -14.48 9.59
C THR A 438 -1.05 -14.93 11.01
N TRP A 439 0.19 -14.62 11.45
CA TRP A 439 0.71 -15.01 12.77
C TRP A 439 0.61 -13.91 13.84
N ARG A 440 -0.03 -12.77 13.54
CA ARG A 440 -0.29 -11.70 14.51
C ARG A 440 -1.73 -11.80 14.96
N ASN A 441 -1.97 -12.38 16.14
CA ASN A 441 -3.31 -12.74 16.61
C ASN A 441 -3.68 -12.09 17.95
N THR A 442 -2.71 -11.59 18.71
CA THR A 442 -2.93 -10.84 19.95
C THR A 442 -3.02 -9.34 19.65
N LYS A 443 -3.59 -8.57 20.59
CA LYS A 443 -3.71 -7.11 20.48
C LYS A 443 -2.35 -6.45 20.30
N ASP A 444 -1.38 -6.76 21.16
CA ASP A 444 -0.05 -6.14 21.13
C ASP A 444 0.71 -6.45 19.84
N GLU A 445 0.59 -7.69 19.34
CA GLU A 445 1.19 -8.08 18.07
C GLU A 445 0.59 -7.31 16.88
N LEU A 446 -0.73 -7.16 16.83
CA LEU A 446 -1.42 -6.44 15.76
C LEU A 446 -1.12 -4.95 15.81
N VAL A 447 -1.14 -4.34 17.00
CA VAL A 447 -0.84 -2.91 17.18
C VAL A 447 0.59 -2.63 16.74
N SER A 448 1.58 -3.30 17.35
CA SER A 448 2.99 -3.03 17.05
C SER A 448 3.33 -3.29 15.58
N TYR A 449 2.75 -4.33 14.98
CA TYR A 449 3.00 -4.65 13.58
C TYR A 449 2.37 -3.63 12.62
N CYS A 450 1.15 -3.19 12.88
CA CYS A 450 0.52 -2.15 12.08
C CYS A 450 1.20 -0.79 12.25
N GLU A 451 1.66 -0.44 13.45
CA GLU A 451 2.44 0.78 13.67
C GLU A 451 3.76 0.75 12.88
N GLU A 452 4.49 -0.36 12.90
CA GLU A 452 5.69 -0.55 12.08
C GLU A 452 5.39 -0.32 10.60
N LEU A 453 4.33 -0.96 10.08
CA LEU A 453 4.02 -0.93 8.65
C LEU A 453 3.43 0.40 8.16
N PHE A 454 2.67 1.11 9.01
CA PHE A 454 1.85 2.26 8.55
C PHE A 454 2.31 3.61 9.10
N GLN A 455 3.11 3.64 10.18
CA GLN A 455 3.49 4.87 10.87
C GLN A 455 4.99 5.14 10.89
N THR A 456 5.81 4.23 10.34
CA THR A 456 7.26 4.43 10.21
C THR A 456 7.64 4.75 8.74
N GLU A 457 8.94 4.95 8.49
CA GLU A 457 9.47 5.12 7.13
C GLU A 457 9.11 3.94 6.19
N VAL A 458 8.84 2.76 6.73
CA VAL A 458 8.40 1.58 5.97
C VAL A 458 7.17 1.90 5.13
N ALA A 459 6.24 2.68 5.65
CA ALA A 459 5.04 3.12 4.94
C ALA A 459 5.32 3.92 3.65
N GLU A 460 6.54 4.48 3.50
CA GLU A 460 6.88 5.28 2.33
C GLU A 460 7.09 4.44 1.06
N TYR A 461 7.43 3.16 1.21
CA TYR A 461 7.79 2.30 0.08
C TYR A 461 7.21 0.88 0.13
N PHE A 462 6.77 0.39 1.29
CA PHE A 462 6.23 -0.94 1.47
C PHE A 462 4.69 -0.89 1.61
N ARG A 463 3.97 -1.67 0.78
CA ARG A 463 2.52 -1.83 0.88
C ARG A 463 2.18 -3.26 1.23
N PRO A 464 1.71 -3.53 2.44
CA PRO A 464 1.26 -4.85 2.84
C PRO A 464 -0.02 -5.25 2.13
N ASN A 465 -0.12 -6.53 1.80
CA ASN A 465 -1.33 -7.21 1.39
C ASN A 465 -1.62 -8.28 2.47
N PHE A 466 -2.71 -8.11 3.22
CA PHE A 466 -3.01 -8.98 4.36
C PHE A 466 -3.78 -10.22 3.93
N TRP A 467 -3.22 -11.39 4.24
CA TRP A 467 -3.83 -12.68 3.93
C TRP A 467 -4.08 -13.46 5.23
N PRO A 468 -5.34 -13.77 5.59
CA PRO A 468 -5.62 -14.62 6.76
C PRO A 468 -5.30 -16.09 6.53
N ASN A 469 -5.29 -16.54 5.27
CA ASN A 469 -4.93 -17.87 4.83
C ASN A 469 -4.31 -17.87 3.45
N THR A 470 -3.58 -18.93 3.12
CA THR A 470 -3.07 -19.25 1.77
C THR A 470 -3.13 -20.76 1.58
N PRO A 471 -2.89 -21.31 0.36
CA PRO A 471 -2.78 -22.76 0.19
C PRO A 471 -1.71 -23.42 1.05
N ASP A 472 -0.68 -22.66 1.47
CA ASP A 472 0.43 -23.13 2.30
C ASP A 472 0.27 -22.84 3.79
N ILE A 473 -0.74 -22.03 4.17
CA ILE A 473 -0.85 -21.53 5.54
C ILE A 473 -2.30 -21.58 6.02
N LEU A 474 -2.55 -22.50 6.96
CA LEU A 474 -3.74 -22.55 7.79
C LEU A 474 -3.30 -22.47 9.26
N HIS A 475 -3.33 -21.27 9.84
CA HIS A 475 -2.87 -21.02 11.19
C HIS A 475 -3.80 -21.60 12.26
N ASP A 476 -3.25 -22.05 13.39
CA ASP A 476 -3.97 -22.64 14.52
C ASP A 476 -5.16 -21.80 15.02
N TYR A 477 -5.05 -20.47 14.91
CA TYR A 477 -6.15 -19.57 15.28
C TYR A 477 -7.42 -19.84 14.47
N LEU A 478 -7.30 -20.10 13.17
CA LEU A 478 -8.43 -20.47 12.30
C LEU A 478 -8.88 -21.91 12.56
N VAL A 479 -7.91 -22.83 12.73
CA VAL A 479 -8.17 -24.26 13.01
C VAL A 479 -9.06 -24.42 14.22
N HIS A 480 -8.67 -23.82 15.34
CA HIS A 480 -9.34 -24.01 16.62
C HIS A 480 -10.51 -23.06 16.84
N GLY A 481 -10.44 -21.84 16.33
CA GLY A 481 -11.47 -20.84 16.49
C GLY A 481 -12.65 -20.96 15.52
N GLY A 482 -12.52 -21.79 14.48
CA GLY A 482 -13.60 -22.07 13.53
C GLY A 482 -14.22 -20.81 12.89
N ARG A 483 -15.55 -20.81 12.74
CA ARG A 483 -16.27 -19.70 12.09
C ARG A 483 -16.05 -18.33 12.76
N PRO A 484 -16.09 -18.18 14.08
CA PRO A 484 -15.78 -16.89 14.72
C PRO A 484 -14.40 -16.38 14.37
N ALA A 485 -13.37 -17.22 14.37
CA ALA A 485 -12.02 -16.84 14.01
C ALA A 485 -11.90 -16.39 12.55
N HIS A 486 -12.57 -17.06 11.62
CA HIS A 486 -12.61 -16.65 10.21
C HIS A 486 -13.26 -15.27 10.05
N VAL A 487 -14.37 -15.00 10.75
CA VAL A 487 -15.03 -13.68 10.74
C VAL A 487 -14.09 -12.60 11.30
N ILE A 488 -13.45 -12.85 12.44
CA ILE A 488 -12.50 -11.94 13.09
C ILE A 488 -11.35 -11.60 12.12
N ARG A 489 -10.68 -12.64 11.60
CA ARG A 489 -9.51 -12.44 10.73
C ARG A 489 -9.87 -11.77 9.41
N PHE A 490 -11.07 -12.03 8.89
CA PHE A 490 -11.56 -11.36 7.69
C PHE A 490 -11.76 -9.86 7.92
N VAL A 491 -12.45 -9.48 9.01
CA VAL A 491 -12.64 -8.05 9.34
C VAL A 491 -11.30 -7.35 9.53
N LEU A 492 -10.37 -7.96 10.29
CA LEU A 492 -9.04 -7.40 10.51
C LEU A 492 -8.27 -7.21 9.21
N ALA A 493 -8.20 -8.25 8.35
CA ALA A 493 -7.51 -8.15 7.07
C ALA A 493 -8.12 -7.05 6.19
N ALA A 494 -9.44 -7.03 6.12
CA ALA A 494 -10.20 -6.15 5.23
C ALA A 494 -10.24 -4.68 5.69
N THR A 495 -9.97 -4.36 6.96
CA THR A 495 -10.13 -3.01 7.51
C THR A 495 -8.85 -2.40 8.08
N LEU A 496 -7.88 -3.19 8.55
CA LEU A 496 -6.55 -2.68 8.93
C LEU A 496 -5.76 -2.28 7.69
N SER A 497 -5.66 -3.18 6.71
CA SER A 497 -4.98 -2.89 5.43
C SER A 497 -5.96 -2.45 4.35
N SER A 498 -5.49 -1.62 3.43
CA SER A 498 -6.26 -1.24 2.23
C SER A 498 -6.18 -2.31 1.12
N ALA A 499 -5.18 -3.20 1.15
CA ALA A 499 -5.09 -4.36 0.27
C ALA A 499 -5.10 -5.65 1.09
N TYR A 500 -5.94 -6.59 0.71
CA TYR A 500 -6.01 -7.90 1.35
C TYR A 500 -6.41 -8.98 0.34
N GLY A 501 -6.18 -10.23 0.68
CA GLY A 501 -6.62 -11.36 -0.11
C GLY A 501 -7.03 -12.55 0.74
N VAL A 502 -7.73 -13.49 0.12
CA VAL A 502 -8.08 -14.78 0.72
C VAL A 502 -7.85 -15.91 -0.29
N TYR A 503 -7.40 -17.05 0.19
CA TYR A 503 -7.58 -18.31 -0.52
C TYR A 503 -9.05 -18.70 -0.36
N GLY A 504 -9.84 -18.37 -1.40
CA GLY A 504 -11.27 -18.13 -1.31
C GLY A 504 -12.12 -19.33 -0.95
N PRO A 505 -12.16 -20.44 -1.72
CA PRO A 505 -13.10 -21.51 -1.45
C PRO A 505 -12.95 -22.13 -0.05
N PRO A 506 -11.75 -22.48 0.45
CA PRO A 506 -11.60 -22.98 1.81
C PRO A 506 -12.02 -21.95 2.85
N TYR A 507 -11.69 -20.68 2.65
CA TYR A 507 -12.04 -19.63 3.61
C TYR A 507 -13.55 -19.43 3.72
N GLU A 508 -14.24 -19.39 2.57
CA GLU A 508 -15.70 -19.27 2.53
C GLU A 508 -16.43 -20.39 3.27
N HIS A 509 -15.94 -21.63 3.11
CA HIS A 509 -16.54 -22.82 3.70
C HIS A 509 -16.08 -23.05 5.15
N VAL A 510 -15.20 -22.17 5.68
CA VAL A 510 -14.63 -22.35 7.02
C VAL A 510 -13.92 -23.72 7.11
N ASP A 511 -13.17 -24.06 6.05
CA ASP A 511 -12.34 -25.26 6.07
C ASP A 511 -11.21 -25.06 7.08
N ASN A 512 -11.26 -25.78 8.19
CA ASN A 512 -10.31 -25.70 9.28
C ASN A 512 -9.59 -27.03 9.53
N GLU A 513 -9.63 -27.94 8.57
CA GLU A 513 -8.89 -29.18 8.63
C GLU A 513 -7.42 -28.97 8.27
N GLN A 514 -6.57 -28.99 9.29
CA GLN A 514 -5.14 -28.81 9.15
C GLN A 514 -4.43 -30.15 8.98
N HIS A 515 -3.37 -30.15 8.16
CA HIS A 515 -2.46 -31.30 8.05
C HIS A 515 -1.79 -31.60 9.41
N PRO A 516 -1.74 -32.87 9.89
CA PRO A 516 -1.32 -33.19 11.27
C PRO A 516 0.09 -32.76 11.67
N LYS A 517 0.94 -32.40 10.72
CA LYS A 517 2.38 -32.05 10.96
C LYS A 517 2.80 -30.71 10.38
N ARG A 518 1.88 -29.96 9.78
CA ARG A 518 2.21 -28.71 9.06
C ARG A 518 1.05 -27.72 9.19
N GLU A 519 1.34 -26.43 9.19
CA GLU A 519 0.34 -25.35 9.12
C GLU A 519 -0.25 -25.22 7.71
N GLU A 520 -0.62 -26.33 7.08
CA GLU A 520 -1.19 -26.42 5.74
C GLU A 520 -2.59 -27.07 5.83
N TYR A 521 -3.43 -26.84 4.86
CA TYR A 521 -4.70 -27.55 4.74
C TYR A 521 -4.48 -29.06 4.56
N ALA A 522 -5.30 -29.88 5.21
CA ALA A 522 -5.47 -31.27 4.83
C ALA A 522 -6.18 -31.33 3.45
N ASN A 523 -5.90 -32.35 2.65
CA ASN A 523 -6.42 -32.49 1.27
C ASN A 523 -6.18 -31.21 0.44
N ASN A 524 -4.93 -30.75 0.44
CA ASN A 524 -4.52 -29.48 -0.15
C ASN A 524 -4.65 -29.49 -1.67
N GLU A 525 -5.33 -28.50 -2.25
CA GLU A 525 -5.50 -28.32 -3.69
C GLU A 525 -4.18 -28.15 -4.47
N LYS A 526 -3.07 -27.94 -3.80
CA LYS A 526 -1.74 -28.01 -4.43
C LYS A 526 -1.46 -29.40 -5.02
N TYR A 527 -2.06 -30.44 -4.47
CA TYR A 527 -1.80 -31.84 -4.83
C TYR A 527 -3.05 -32.60 -5.26
N GLU A 528 -4.23 -32.02 -5.08
CA GLU A 528 -5.52 -32.65 -5.32
C GLU A 528 -6.46 -31.71 -6.06
N ILE A 529 -7.44 -32.28 -6.72
CA ILE A 529 -8.61 -31.56 -7.22
C ILE A 529 -9.71 -31.69 -6.17
N ARG A 530 -10.35 -30.56 -5.84
CA ARG A 530 -11.49 -30.54 -4.91
C ARG A 530 -12.75 -30.06 -5.61
N THR A 531 -13.89 -30.42 -5.09
CA THR A 531 -15.19 -29.88 -5.53
C THR A 531 -15.75 -29.02 -4.41
N TRP A 532 -16.09 -27.77 -4.73
CA TRP A 532 -16.65 -26.80 -3.80
C TRP A 532 -18.12 -26.56 -4.08
N ASN A 533 -18.95 -26.46 -3.02
CA ASN A 533 -20.33 -26.02 -3.17
C ASN A 533 -20.39 -24.49 -3.28
N TRP A 534 -20.26 -23.98 -4.50
CA TRP A 534 -20.25 -22.53 -4.78
C TRP A 534 -21.54 -21.79 -4.39
N HIS A 535 -22.60 -22.52 -4.07
CA HIS A 535 -23.93 -22.00 -3.71
C HIS A 535 -24.31 -22.29 -2.26
N ASP A 536 -23.37 -22.70 -1.41
CA ASP A 536 -23.64 -23.01 -0.01
C ASP A 536 -24.17 -21.77 0.75
N PRO A 537 -25.44 -21.79 1.22
CA PRO A 537 -26.01 -20.68 1.95
C PRO A 537 -25.40 -20.48 3.34
N HIS A 538 -24.69 -21.48 3.87
CA HIS A 538 -24.04 -21.48 5.17
C HIS A 538 -22.59 -20.99 5.09
N SER A 539 -22.04 -20.81 3.90
CA SER A 539 -20.71 -20.24 3.72
C SER A 539 -20.61 -18.78 4.20
N LEU A 540 -19.39 -18.25 4.27
CA LEU A 540 -19.15 -16.85 4.65
C LEU A 540 -19.47 -15.85 3.53
N GLN A 541 -19.90 -16.29 2.33
CA GLN A 541 -20.09 -15.43 1.18
C GLN A 541 -20.92 -14.16 1.43
N ARG A 542 -22.03 -14.27 2.20
CA ARG A 542 -22.88 -13.11 2.52
C ARG A 542 -22.17 -12.10 3.42
N PHE A 543 -21.39 -12.60 4.36
CA PHE A 543 -20.59 -11.78 5.26
C PHE A 543 -19.45 -11.10 4.51
N MET A 544 -18.69 -11.83 3.69
CA MET A 544 -17.60 -11.30 2.86
C MET A 544 -18.09 -10.21 1.91
N ARG A 545 -19.22 -10.45 1.22
CA ARG A 545 -19.87 -9.44 0.36
C ARG A 545 -20.18 -8.16 1.14
N ARG A 546 -20.73 -8.30 2.35
CA ARG A 546 -21.08 -7.14 3.18
C ARG A 546 -19.85 -6.32 3.56
N VAL A 547 -18.79 -6.96 4.04
CA VAL A 547 -17.54 -6.28 4.42
C VAL A 547 -16.90 -5.63 3.19
N ASN A 548 -16.85 -6.30 2.04
CA ASN A 548 -16.29 -5.74 0.82
C ASN A 548 -17.09 -4.52 0.33
N ARG A 549 -18.41 -4.56 0.42
CA ARG A 549 -19.26 -3.41 0.13
C ARG A 549 -18.97 -2.25 1.07
N ILE A 550 -18.84 -2.50 2.37
CA ILE A 550 -18.46 -1.47 3.36
C ILE A 550 -17.12 -0.84 2.97
N ARG A 551 -16.13 -1.65 2.55
CA ARG A 551 -14.85 -1.14 2.08
C ARG A 551 -14.97 -0.23 0.87
N GLN A 552 -15.75 -0.62 -0.13
CA GLN A 552 -15.95 0.15 -1.36
C GLN A 552 -16.67 1.49 -1.09
N GLU A 553 -17.64 1.49 -0.20
CA GLU A 553 -18.47 2.66 0.14
C GLU A 553 -17.80 3.64 1.12
N ASN A 554 -16.68 3.26 1.76
CA ASN A 554 -16.03 4.08 2.78
C ASN A 554 -14.56 4.41 2.43
N PRO A 555 -14.28 5.59 1.87
CA PRO A 555 -12.94 6.01 1.48
C PRO A 555 -11.89 5.94 2.59
N ALA A 556 -12.27 6.05 3.85
CA ALA A 556 -11.35 5.88 4.97
C ALA A 556 -10.64 4.51 4.96
N LEU A 557 -11.24 3.46 4.39
CA LEU A 557 -10.65 2.13 4.26
C LEU A 557 -9.71 1.97 3.03
N HIS A 558 -9.65 2.99 2.17
CA HIS A 558 -8.80 2.96 0.97
C HIS A 558 -7.34 3.34 1.25
N PHE A 559 -7.02 3.74 2.48
CA PHE A 559 -5.70 4.21 2.89
C PHE A 559 -5.20 3.43 4.11
N MET A 560 -3.89 3.39 4.33
CA MET A 560 -3.26 2.68 5.44
C MET A 560 -2.77 3.63 6.55
N ARG A 561 -2.23 4.79 6.18
CA ARG A 561 -1.58 5.72 7.11
C ARG A 561 -2.55 6.46 8.04
N ASN A 562 -3.83 6.41 7.75
CA ASN A 562 -4.91 7.02 8.52
C ASN A 562 -5.41 6.12 9.68
N LEU A 563 -4.75 4.99 9.92
CA LEU A 563 -5.06 4.09 11.03
C LEU A 563 -4.58 4.69 12.36
N ARG A 564 -5.47 4.72 13.37
CA ARG A 564 -5.13 5.11 14.75
C ARG A 564 -5.79 4.14 15.70
N PHE A 565 -4.99 3.48 16.54
CA PHE A 565 -5.52 2.59 17.58
C PHE A 565 -6.15 3.39 18.72
N GLN A 566 -7.24 2.86 19.28
CA GLN A 566 -8.00 3.47 20.34
C GLN A 566 -7.95 2.60 21.59
N ARG A 567 -7.91 3.21 22.77
CA ARG A 567 -7.93 2.50 24.04
C ARG A 567 -9.30 1.87 24.28
N VAL A 568 -9.28 0.67 24.83
CA VAL A 568 -10.48 0.00 25.34
C VAL A 568 -10.22 -0.42 26.76
N GLU A 569 -11.05 0.02 27.69
CA GLU A 569 -10.88 -0.26 29.12
C GLU A 569 -12.08 -1.00 29.68
N ASN A 570 -11.82 -1.85 30.66
CA ASN A 570 -12.82 -2.44 31.51
C ASN A 570 -12.33 -2.37 32.97
N GLU A 571 -13.18 -1.88 33.89
CA GLU A 571 -12.87 -1.72 35.33
C GLU A 571 -11.54 -0.93 35.58
N GLY A 572 -11.20 0.02 34.71
CA GLY A 572 -9.99 0.85 34.84
C GLY A 572 -8.70 0.18 34.33
N ALA A 573 -8.77 -0.99 33.73
CA ALA A 573 -7.65 -1.67 33.08
C ALA A 573 -7.86 -1.78 31.57
N GLU A 574 -6.77 -1.79 30.80
CA GLU A 574 -6.84 -1.96 29.35
C GLU A 574 -7.33 -3.38 29.01
N ASN A 575 -8.36 -3.45 28.14
CA ASN A 575 -8.89 -4.71 27.65
C ASN A 575 -8.01 -5.31 26.57
N GLN A 576 -7.46 -6.49 26.80
CA GLN A 576 -6.56 -7.18 25.88
C GLN A 576 -7.28 -8.00 24.80
N HIS A 577 -8.58 -8.23 24.95
CA HIS A 577 -9.38 -9.01 24.00
C HIS A 577 -10.12 -8.13 22.97
N LEU A 578 -10.32 -6.84 23.28
CA LEU A 578 -10.94 -5.91 22.35
C LEU A 578 -9.90 -5.02 21.69
N LEU A 579 -9.81 -5.08 20.36
CA LEU A 579 -9.02 -4.17 19.54
C LEU A 579 -9.94 -3.13 18.93
N ALA A 580 -9.65 -1.85 19.18
CA ALA A 580 -10.38 -0.73 18.59
C ALA A 580 -9.43 0.18 17.80
N TYR A 581 -9.87 0.67 16.66
CA TYR A 581 -9.13 1.62 15.84
C TYR A 581 -10.04 2.49 14.99
N THR A 582 -9.60 3.71 14.73
CA THR A 582 -10.25 4.63 13.80
C THR A 582 -9.47 4.74 12.50
N LYS A 583 -10.21 5.02 11.43
CA LYS A 583 -9.69 5.46 10.14
C LYS A 583 -10.53 6.63 9.65
N GLN A 584 -9.87 7.70 9.21
CA GLN A 584 -10.54 8.89 8.73
C GLN A 584 -9.98 9.36 7.39
N HIS A 585 -10.86 9.76 6.48
CA HIS A 585 -10.51 10.42 5.23
C HIS A 585 -11.59 11.44 4.88
N GLY A 586 -11.24 12.73 4.95
CA GLY A 586 -12.25 13.80 4.90
C GLY A 586 -13.33 13.59 5.97
N ASP A 587 -14.58 13.70 5.58
CA ASP A 587 -15.74 13.52 6.47
C ASP A 587 -16.09 12.05 6.75
N ASN A 588 -15.36 11.10 6.15
CA ASN A 588 -15.60 9.68 6.35
C ASN A 588 -14.77 9.18 7.54
N LEU A 589 -15.40 9.10 8.71
CA LEU A 589 -14.80 8.57 9.95
C LEU A 589 -15.41 7.21 10.28
N LEU A 590 -14.54 6.22 10.41
CA LEU A 590 -14.89 4.87 10.86
C LEU A 590 -14.21 4.54 12.18
N LEU A 591 -14.95 3.87 13.05
CA LEU A 591 -14.42 3.15 14.21
C LEU A 591 -14.68 1.66 14.00
N VAL A 592 -13.65 0.86 14.07
CA VAL A 592 -13.74 -0.60 14.04
C VAL A 592 -13.39 -1.14 15.40
N VAL A 593 -14.25 -2.01 15.95
CA VAL A 593 -14.01 -2.71 17.22
C VAL A 593 -14.13 -4.20 16.97
N VAL A 594 -13.11 -4.97 17.34
CA VAL A 594 -13.04 -6.42 17.10
C VAL A 594 -12.73 -7.15 18.40
N ASN A 595 -13.53 -8.16 18.70
CA ASN A 595 -13.20 -9.13 19.73
C ASN A 595 -12.21 -10.16 19.16
N LEU A 596 -11.00 -10.22 19.72
CA LEU A 596 -9.94 -11.12 19.29
C LEU A 596 -10.05 -12.54 19.86
N ASP A 597 -10.94 -12.76 20.83
CA ASP A 597 -11.21 -14.07 21.41
C ASP A 597 -12.36 -14.76 20.64
N PRO A 598 -12.10 -15.86 19.90
CA PRO A 598 -13.14 -16.55 19.14
C PRO A 598 -14.08 -17.38 19.98
N TYR A 599 -13.86 -17.47 21.30
CA TYR A 599 -14.59 -18.37 22.21
C TYR A 599 -15.54 -17.65 23.16
N HIS A 600 -15.15 -16.47 23.67
CA HIS A 600 -15.89 -15.77 24.72
C HIS A 600 -16.29 -14.36 24.32
N GLY A 601 -17.44 -13.93 24.81
CA GLY A 601 -17.87 -12.53 24.66
C GLY A 601 -17.09 -11.62 25.60
N HIS A 602 -16.70 -10.47 25.06
CA HIS A 602 -16.01 -9.41 25.80
C HIS A 602 -16.70 -8.08 25.63
N ASP A 603 -16.56 -7.22 26.63
CA ASP A 603 -17.10 -5.86 26.65
C ASP A 603 -16.08 -4.87 27.20
N GLY A 604 -16.32 -3.60 26.97
CA GLY A 604 -15.45 -2.53 27.46
C GLY A 604 -15.89 -1.15 26.98
N TRP A 605 -15.19 -0.15 27.48
CA TRP A 605 -15.38 1.25 27.11
C TRP A 605 -14.30 1.67 26.12
N VAL A 606 -14.71 2.03 24.92
CA VAL A 606 -13.83 2.55 23.87
C VAL A 606 -13.64 4.05 24.07
N HIS A 607 -12.41 4.51 24.08
CA HIS A 607 -12.05 5.92 24.12
C HIS A 607 -11.93 6.49 22.71
N LEU A 608 -12.60 7.62 22.46
CA LEU A 608 -12.45 8.42 21.24
C LEU A 608 -11.83 9.78 21.59
N PRO A 609 -10.71 10.18 21.01
CA PRO A 609 -10.12 11.50 21.17
C PRO A 609 -10.95 12.52 20.38
N LEU A 610 -11.96 13.10 21.01
CA LEU A 610 -13.01 13.91 20.35
C LEU A 610 -12.42 15.09 19.57
N GLU A 611 -11.46 15.80 20.13
CA GLU A 611 -10.81 16.94 19.48
C GLU A 611 -10.08 16.51 18.18
N ASP A 612 -9.32 15.41 18.24
CA ASP A 612 -8.58 14.88 17.06
C ASP A 612 -9.49 14.37 15.96
N LEU A 613 -10.74 14.02 16.30
CA LEU A 613 -11.74 13.45 15.39
C LEU A 613 -12.81 14.46 14.96
N ASP A 614 -12.67 15.72 15.33
CA ASP A 614 -13.67 16.79 15.11
C ASP A 614 -15.08 16.42 15.64
N LEU A 615 -15.13 15.72 16.78
CA LEU A 615 -16.38 15.32 17.42
C LEU A 615 -16.74 16.26 18.59
N PRO A 616 -18.04 16.54 18.83
CA PRO A 616 -18.46 17.43 19.89
C PRO A 616 -18.32 16.78 21.29
N GLU A 617 -17.89 17.57 22.28
CA GLU A 617 -17.86 17.12 23.68
C GLU A 617 -19.26 17.16 24.32
N ASP A 618 -20.02 18.23 24.07
CA ASP A 618 -21.27 18.56 24.78
C ASP A 618 -22.55 18.04 24.09
N HIS A 619 -22.44 17.52 22.88
CA HIS A 619 -23.60 17.09 22.09
C HIS A 619 -23.44 15.64 21.62
N PRO A 620 -24.55 14.89 21.49
CA PRO A 620 -24.51 13.56 20.93
C PRO A 620 -24.06 13.56 19.46
N TYR A 621 -23.36 12.52 19.06
CA TYR A 621 -23.03 12.19 17.69
C TYR A 621 -23.63 10.84 17.27
N GLU A 622 -23.96 10.72 15.99
CA GLU A 622 -24.59 9.51 15.45
C GLU A 622 -23.55 8.45 15.10
N VAL A 623 -23.83 7.20 15.47
CA VAL A 623 -22.98 6.03 15.23
C VAL A 623 -23.82 4.98 14.54
N HIS A 624 -23.47 4.66 13.30
CA HIS A 624 -24.14 3.66 12.48
C HIS A 624 -23.29 2.41 12.36
N ASP A 625 -23.76 1.28 12.91
CA ASP A 625 -23.11 -0.02 12.74
C ASP A 625 -23.36 -0.58 11.33
N LEU A 626 -22.36 -0.54 10.49
CA LEU A 626 -22.44 -1.01 9.11
C LEU A 626 -22.54 -2.54 8.98
N LEU A 627 -22.13 -3.32 10.00
CA LEU A 627 -22.28 -4.77 10.04
C LEU A 627 -23.64 -5.18 10.62
N GLY A 628 -24.02 -4.65 11.77
CA GLY A 628 -25.25 -4.98 12.46
C GLY A 628 -26.48 -4.23 11.98
N GLY A 629 -26.29 -3.04 11.36
CA GLY A 629 -27.36 -2.17 10.92
C GLY A 629 -27.98 -1.32 12.03
N GLY A 630 -27.41 -1.34 13.25
CA GLY A 630 -27.85 -0.56 14.39
C GLY A 630 -27.48 0.92 14.26
N HIS A 631 -28.35 1.80 14.77
CA HIS A 631 -28.09 3.23 14.90
C HIS A 631 -28.05 3.60 16.37
N TYR A 632 -27.01 4.30 16.79
CA TYR A 632 -26.80 4.71 18.17
C TYR A 632 -26.48 6.18 18.23
N TYR A 633 -26.75 6.79 19.38
CA TYR A 633 -26.31 8.14 19.72
C TYR A 633 -25.34 8.04 20.88
N TRP A 634 -24.09 8.39 20.63
CA TRP A 634 -23.04 8.41 21.64
C TRP A 634 -22.76 9.84 22.09
N GLN A 635 -22.27 10.01 23.31
CA GLN A 635 -21.91 11.30 23.86
C GLN A 635 -20.64 11.18 24.71
N GLY A 636 -19.73 12.14 24.55
CA GLY A 636 -18.44 12.15 25.26
C GLY A 636 -17.45 11.13 24.69
N ALA A 637 -16.27 11.09 25.32
CA ALA A 637 -15.14 10.35 24.81
C ALA A 637 -15.20 8.83 25.07
N TRP A 638 -15.94 8.36 26.09
CA TRP A 638 -16.00 6.97 26.47
C TRP A 638 -17.35 6.36 26.15
N ASN A 639 -17.35 5.29 25.33
CA ASN A 639 -18.57 4.65 24.87
C ASN A 639 -18.48 3.12 25.02
N TYR A 640 -19.54 2.54 25.59
CA TYR A 640 -19.59 1.11 25.90
C TYR A 640 -19.88 0.28 24.65
N VAL A 641 -19.14 -0.83 24.48
CA VAL A 641 -19.36 -1.86 23.47
C VAL A 641 -19.31 -3.25 24.09
N ARG A 642 -20.08 -4.19 23.50
CA ARG A 642 -20.04 -5.60 23.84
C ARG A 642 -20.08 -6.42 22.55
N LEU A 643 -19.18 -7.39 22.44
CA LEU A 643 -19.03 -8.26 21.28
C LEU A 643 -19.07 -9.73 21.70
N ASP A 644 -20.00 -10.49 21.12
CA ASP A 644 -20.11 -11.93 21.27
C ASP A 644 -19.65 -12.61 19.97
N PRO A 645 -18.59 -13.46 19.99
CA PRO A 645 -18.04 -14.07 18.79
C PRO A 645 -19.02 -15.04 18.11
N HIS A 646 -19.99 -15.59 18.84
CA HIS A 646 -21.00 -16.49 18.27
C HIS A 646 -22.17 -15.76 17.62
N VAL A 647 -22.29 -14.45 17.85
CA VAL A 647 -23.30 -13.58 17.22
C VAL A 647 -22.63 -12.69 16.16
N MET A 648 -21.75 -11.80 16.60
CA MET A 648 -20.93 -10.92 15.74
C MET A 648 -19.70 -10.45 16.53
N PRO A 649 -18.49 -10.89 16.14
CA PRO A 649 -17.26 -10.54 16.86
C PRO A 649 -16.72 -9.15 16.55
N ALA A 650 -17.38 -8.37 15.70
CA ALA A 650 -16.89 -7.07 15.30
C ALA A 650 -18.03 -6.07 15.06
N HIS A 651 -17.73 -4.80 15.27
CA HIS A 651 -18.49 -3.66 14.74
C HIS A 651 -17.63 -2.85 13.77
N ILE A 652 -18.25 -2.36 12.73
CA ILE A 652 -17.70 -1.31 11.85
C ILE A 652 -18.65 -0.14 11.92
N PHE A 653 -18.32 0.81 12.77
CA PHE A 653 -19.15 1.99 12.99
C PHE A 653 -18.74 3.12 12.04
N ARG A 654 -19.71 3.72 11.38
CA ARG A 654 -19.56 5.01 10.74
C ARG A 654 -20.06 6.08 11.71
N ILE A 655 -19.20 7.04 12.00
CA ILE A 655 -19.48 8.12 12.94
C ILE A 655 -19.79 9.38 12.14
N HIS A 656 -20.90 10.03 12.48
CA HIS A 656 -21.32 11.28 11.87
C HIS A 656 -21.60 12.32 12.96
N TYR A 657 -20.97 13.47 12.80
CA TYR A 657 -21.45 14.66 13.46
C TYR A 657 -22.14 15.53 12.42
N HIS A 658 -23.45 15.57 12.47
CA HIS A 658 -24.26 16.47 11.68
C HIS A 658 -25.15 17.27 12.63
N GLN A 659 -24.94 18.58 12.75
CA GLN A 659 -25.97 19.45 13.30
C GLN A 659 -27.15 19.41 12.33
N ARG A 660 -28.19 18.65 12.68
CA ARG A 660 -29.46 18.69 11.93
C ARG A 660 -30.00 20.09 11.96
N THR A 661 -30.02 20.72 10.82
CA THR A 661 -30.70 21.99 10.61
C THR A 661 -32.14 21.73 10.21
N GLU A 662 -33.01 22.73 10.33
CA GLU A 662 -34.41 22.63 9.86
C GLU A 662 -34.54 22.21 8.38
N ARG A 663 -33.45 22.32 7.59
CA ARG A 663 -33.37 21.88 6.18
C ARG A 663 -33.21 20.38 6.01
N ASP A 664 -32.83 19.65 7.04
CA ASP A 664 -32.59 18.22 7.00
C ASP A 664 -33.86 17.39 7.26
N PHE A 665 -34.95 18.04 7.57
CA PHE A 665 -36.26 17.41 7.67
C PHE A 665 -36.94 17.42 6.31
N PRO A 666 -37.40 16.26 5.79
CA PRO A 666 -38.24 16.28 4.59
C PRO A 666 -39.48 17.10 4.88
N THR A 667 -39.64 18.21 4.17
CA THR A 667 -40.88 18.94 4.12
C THR A 667 -41.93 18.02 3.51
N PHE A 668 -42.83 17.49 4.34
CA PHE A 668 -44.05 16.89 3.85
C PHE A 668 -44.90 18.01 3.24
N ALA A 669 -44.88 18.08 1.90
CA ALA A 669 -45.84 18.85 1.12
C ALA A 669 -46.91 17.89 0.60
#